data_c6ba7c3e7ef99e088b3ad0e4e4a1cdf0
#
_entry.id   c6ba7c3e7ef99e088b3ad0e4e4a1cdf0
#
_cell.length_a   1.000
_cell.length_b   1.000
_cell.length_c   1.000
_cell.angle_alpha   90.00
_cell.angle_beta   90.00
_cell.angle_gamma   90.00
#
_symmetry.space_group_name_H-M   'P 1'
#
loop_
_entity.id
_entity.type
_entity.pdbx_description
1 polymer ?
#
loop_
_entity_poly.entity_id
_entity_poly.type
_entity_poly.pdbx_seq_one_letter_code
_entity_poly.pdbx_strand_id
1 'polypeptide(L)'
;MNPYQMKKEDVLKMLGTDENGLTQNQAEENQKKYGKNELAEGKKKNPFILFLEQYKDFLVIILIIAAIISGVLGDIESAIVIFVVITINAILGTVQHIKAEQSLDSLKEMSAPTAKVIRDGEIKVVEGKDVTVGDIVVIEAGDYVCSDGRIIENASLKVDESAMTGESEPVEKQETVLDGEKPLGDRVNMLYSGSFATYGRAKMVVTSVGMETEIGKIASLLKSTQEKKTPLQESLDNFGKKLSLIIIGICVIVLGLELFRSDGINLTVFTDAFVFAVALAVAAIPEALSSIVTIVLSVGTQKLAKENAIIRKLQAVEGLGSVSIICSDKTGTLTQNKMTVQKIYFDGQIIDKDDEINARQGQLIIDGALCNDSVQKEGQEIGDPTEIALVNFSEKHNLPVEKMREKYQRLGEIPFDSDRKLMSTVHKIGDNYKMLTKGAVDVLSGRINEVKTMDGKRPFTAEDLAELKKVNTEFSQMGLRVLAVCERDVDTVDISVEDEKNYILLGLVAMQDPPREESAEAVRKCKTAGIRPIMITGDHLVTASAIARKIGILDDNGRAVEGRKIENLSDEELDEFVSDVSVYARVSPEHKIRIVSAWQRKGYIVSMTGDGVNDAPALKQADIGVAMGITGSEVAKDAASMVLTDDNFATIVKAIENGRNLYRNIQRAIQFLLSGNTAGILAVLYASFMALPVPFKAVHLLFINLLTDSLPAIALGVEPHSSDVMNEKPRPKNQSILTKKVLTNICVEGVVIGVMTMIAFYVGFIRNAEVASTMAFSTLCLSRLVHGFNCKSDKPVWFTKKMWNNKSMIGAFFVGFVLLNAVLLVPVLQGIFAVAPLTIAELLTVYGLSLGTFVIVQILKMIRK
;
A
#
# COMPACT_ATOMS: atom_id res chain seq x y z
N MET A 1 -22.78 11.55 -37.09
CA MET A 1 -21.89 12.71 -36.93
C MET A 1 -21.18 12.51 -35.62
N ASN A 2 -19.89 12.70 -35.56
CA ASN A 2 -19.11 12.46 -34.30
C ASN A 2 -19.34 13.61 -33.31
N PRO A 3 -19.38 13.37 -31.99
CA PRO A 3 -19.63 14.40 -30.97
C PRO A 3 -18.75 15.63 -31.06
N TYR A 4 -17.49 15.47 -31.48
CA TYR A 4 -16.54 16.59 -31.64
C TYR A 4 -16.89 17.53 -32.84
N GLN A 5 -17.72 17.09 -33.77
CA GLN A 5 -18.19 17.83 -34.95
C GLN A 5 -19.54 18.52 -34.73
N MET A 6 -20.16 18.32 -33.56
CA MET A 6 -21.47 18.84 -33.23
C MET A 6 -21.41 20.00 -32.25
N LYS A 7 -22.39 20.91 -32.33
CA LYS A 7 -22.57 21.92 -31.28
C LYS A 7 -22.94 21.27 -29.98
N LYS A 8 -22.60 21.87 -28.85
CA LYS A 8 -22.86 21.33 -27.51
C LYS A 8 -24.35 21.07 -27.29
N GLU A 9 -25.22 21.95 -27.73
CA GLU A 9 -26.68 21.82 -27.61
C GLU A 9 -27.23 20.60 -28.38
N ASP A 10 -26.65 20.31 -29.55
CA ASP A 10 -27.05 19.14 -30.35
C ASP A 10 -26.54 17.83 -29.73
N VAL A 11 -25.34 17.85 -29.11
CA VAL A 11 -24.80 16.69 -28.37
C VAL A 11 -25.66 16.39 -27.13
N LEU A 12 -26.03 17.40 -26.35
CA LEU A 12 -26.89 17.24 -25.18
C LEU A 12 -28.26 16.65 -25.59
N LYS A 13 -28.89 17.18 -26.64
CA LYS A 13 -30.15 16.63 -27.17
C LYS A 13 -30.01 15.19 -27.67
N MET A 14 -28.92 14.87 -28.37
CA MET A 14 -28.65 13.52 -28.87
C MET A 14 -28.55 12.50 -27.74
N LEU A 15 -27.96 12.91 -26.61
CA LEU A 15 -27.75 12.06 -25.44
C LEU A 15 -28.91 12.08 -24.44
N GLY A 16 -29.94 12.91 -24.68
CA GLY A 16 -31.16 12.99 -23.86
C GLY A 16 -30.91 13.61 -22.48
N THR A 17 -29.98 14.56 -22.41
CA THR A 17 -29.59 15.26 -21.16
C THR A 17 -29.60 16.77 -21.37
N ASP A 18 -29.51 17.54 -20.30
CA ASP A 18 -29.35 19.00 -20.30
C ASP A 18 -28.27 19.46 -19.31
N GLU A 19 -28.11 20.74 -19.09
CA GLU A 19 -27.09 21.30 -18.20
C GLU A 19 -27.31 20.94 -16.72
N ASN A 20 -28.52 20.49 -16.32
CA ASN A 20 -28.77 19.97 -14.97
C ASN A 20 -28.42 18.49 -14.83
N GLY A 21 -28.00 17.83 -15.91
CA GLY A 21 -27.65 16.43 -15.97
C GLY A 21 -28.83 15.46 -15.98
N LEU A 22 -28.53 14.19 -15.93
CA LEU A 22 -29.53 13.13 -15.88
C LEU A 22 -30.22 13.08 -14.51
N THR A 23 -31.45 12.63 -14.48
CA THR A 23 -32.07 12.19 -13.23
C THR A 23 -31.47 10.84 -12.80
N GLN A 24 -31.58 10.49 -11.53
CA GLN A 24 -31.10 9.21 -11.03
C GLN A 24 -31.69 8.01 -11.77
N ASN A 25 -33.00 8.06 -12.09
CA ASN A 25 -33.67 7.00 -12.83
C ASN A 25 -33.16 6.87 -14.27
N GLN A 26 -32.93 7.99 -14.95
CA GLN A 26 -32.36 7.98 -16.31
C GLN A 26 -30.93 7.42 -16.30
N ALA A 27 -30.14 7.76 -15.30
CA ALA A 27 -28.78 7.21 -15.14
C ALA A 27 -28.81 5.69 -15.00
N GLU A 28 -29.73 5.13 -14.19
CA GLU A 28 -29.90 3.68 -14.03
C GLU A 28 -30.41 2.98 -15.31
N GLU A 29 -31.30 3.63 -16.06
CA GLU A 29 -31.73 3.12 -17.37
C GLU A 29 -30.56 3.12 -18.37
N ASN A 30 -29.77 4.19 -18.41
CA ASN A 30 -28.64 4.30 -19.29
C ASN A 30 -27.53 3.29 -18.91
N GLN A 31 -27.30 3.02 -17.62
CA GLN A 31 -26.41 1.95 -17.19
C GLN A 31 -26.88 0.56 -17.67
N LYS A 32 -28.17 0.28 -17.65
CA LYS A 32 -28.70 -0.97 -18.18
C LYS A 32 -28.53 -1.07 -19.70
N LYS A 33 -28.61 0.06 -20.40
CA LYS A 33 -28.54 0.13 -21.87
C LYS A 33 -27.09 0.08 -22.39
N TYR A 34 -26.19 0.82 -21.77
CA TYR A 34 -24.81 0.99 -22.23
C TYR A 34 -23.79 0.13 -21.42
N GLY A 35 -24.23 -0.49 -20.34
CA GLY A 35 -23.38 -1.23 -19.43
C GLY A 35 -22.70 -0.32 -18.39
N LYS A 36 -21.93 -0.93 -17.50
CA LYS A 36 -21.09 -0.21 -16.55
C LYS A 36 -19.85 0.35 -17.25
N ASN A 37 -19.32 1.45 -16.70
CA ASN A 37 -18.09 2.05 -17.18
C ASN A 37 -16.86 1.29 -16.66
N GLU A 38 -16.72 0.05 -17.15
CA GLU A 38 -15.61 -0.85 -16.80
C GLU A 38 -14.99 -1.39 -18.07
N LEU A 39 -13.66 -1.46 -18.10
CA LEU A 39 -12.96 -2.19 -19.14
C LEU A 39 -13.19 -3.70 -18.90
N ALA A 40 -13.49 -4.46 -19.96
CA ALA A 40 -13.66 -5.89 -19.84
C ALA A 40 -12.37 -6.49 -19.26
N GLU A 41 -12.40 -6.87 -17.99
CA GLU A 41 -11.37 -7.74 -17.43
C GLU A 41 -11.28 -9.01 -18.28
N GLY A 42 -10.07 -9.54 -18.50
CA GLY A 42 -9.89 -10.81 -19.20
C GLY A 42 -10.84 -11.84 -18.60
N LYS A 43 -11.57 -12.59 -19.44
CA LYS A 43 -12.55 -13.59 -18.98
C LYS A 43 -11.90 -14.42 -17.88
N LYS A 44 -12.44 -14.36 -16.65
CA LYS A 44 -12.02 -15.25 -15.55
C LYS A 44 -11.99 -16.67 -16.08
N LYS A 45 -10.88 -17.34 -15.88
CA LYS A 45 -10.75 -18.73 -16.32
C LYS A 45 -11.83 -19.56 -15.64
N ASN A 46 -12.55 -20.36 -16.44
CA ASN A 46 -13.53 -21.28 -15.88
C ASN A 46 -12.83 -22.19 -14.85
N PRO A 47 -13.38 -22.38 -13.64
CA PRO A 47 -12.83 -23.28 -12.63
C PRO A 47 -12.45 -24.67 -13.17
N PHE A 48 -13.22 -25.18 -14.13
CA PHE A 48 -12.92 -26.45 -14.80
C PHE A 48 -11.67 -26.38 -15.69
N ILE A 49 -11.41 -25.24 -16.33
CA ILE A 49 -10.18 -25.04 -17.11
C ILE A 49 -8.96 -24.98 -16.17
N LEU A 50 -9.09 -24.25 -15.06
CA LEU A 50 -8.05 -24.20 -14.02
C LEU A 50 -7.74 -25.58 -13.44
N PHE A 51 -8.78 -26.39 -13.22
CA PHE A 51 -8.62 -27.78 -12.79
C PHE A 51 -7.85 -28.61 -13.83
N LEU A 52 -8.19 -28.50 -15.11
CA LEU A 52 -7.46 -29.21 -16.18
C LEU A 52 -6.02 -28.68 -16.35
N GLU A 53 -5.77 -27.40 -16.07
CA GLU A 53 -4.43 -26.83 -16.11
C GLU A 53 -3.49 -27.44 -15.05
N GLN A 54 -4.02 -27.90 -13.90
CA GLN A 54 -3.23 -28.61 -12.90
C GLN A 54 -2.61 -29.89 -13.43
N TYR A 55 -3.24 -30.57 -14.38
CA TYR A 55 -2.70 -31.80 -15.02
C TYR A 55 -1.58 -31.53 -16.02
N LYS A 56 -1.34 -30.24 -16.38
CA LYS A 56 -0.20 -29.85 -17.24
C LYS A 56 1.10 -29.63 -16.43
N ASP A 57 1.02 -29.69 -15.10
CA ASP A 57 2.21 -29.62 -14.27
C ASP A 57 3.16 -30.78 -14.61
N PHE A 58 4.45 -30.46 -14.71
CA PHE A 58 5.47 -31.44 -15.13
C PHE A 58 5.51 -32.67 -14.22
N LEU A 59 5.32 -32.47 -12.92
CA LEU A 59 5.32 -33.56 -11.94
C LEU A 59 4.07 -34.43 -12.04
N VAL A 60 2.93 -33.79 -12.24
CA VAL A 60 1.66 -34.50 -12.44
C VAL A 60 1.74 -35.38 -13.71
N ILE A 61 2.37 -34.88 -14.77
CA ILE A 61 2.62 -35.67 -15.99
C ILE A 61 3.49 -36.90 -15.69
N ILE A 62 4.57 -36.75 -14.90
CA ILE A 62 5.42 -37.88 -14.50
C ILE A 62 4.61 -38.89 -13.69
N LEU A 63 3.76 -38.45 -12.76
CA LEU A 63 2.91 -39.33 -11.97
C LEU A 63 1.86 -40.06 -12.84
N ILE A 64 1.28 -39.40 -13.83
CA ILE A 64 0.37 -40.03 -14.79
C ILE A 64 1.11 -41.13 -15.59
N ILE A 65 2.33 -40.84 -16.03
CA ILE A 65 3.15 -41.82 -16.72
C ILE A 65 3.46 -43.01 -15.79
N ALA A 66 3.81 -42.72 -14.52
CA ALA A 66 4.04 -43.78 -13.54
C ALA A 66 2.77 -44.62 -13.28
N ALA A 67 1.59 -44.00 -13.17
CA ALA A 67 0.32 -44.67 -13.00
C ALA A 67 -0.02 -45.58 -14.22
N ILE A 68 0.24 -45.09 -15.43
CA ILE A 68 0.03 -45.87 -16.66
C ILE A 68 0.98 -47.06 -16.68
N ILE A 69 2.24 -46.88 -16.34
CA ILE A 69 3.23 -47.97 -16.29
C ILE A 69 2.82 -49.02 -15.25
N SER A 70 2.44 -48.59 -14.02
CA SER A 70 1.95 -49.53 -12.98
C SER A 70 0.74 -50.31 -13.43
N GLY A 71 -0.23 -49.64 -14.08
CA GLY A 71 -1.44 -50.30 -14.58
C GLY A 71 -1.16 -51.32 -15.71
N VAL A 72 -0.24 -51.02 -16.64
CA VAL A 72 0.18 -51.93 -17.72
C VAL A 72 0.91 -53.17 -17.18
N LEU A 73 1.62 -53.01 -16.05
CA LEU A 73 2.35 -54.11 -15.39
C LEU A 73 1.47 -54.98 -14.48
N GLY A 74 0.18 -54.63 -14.35
CA GLY A 74 -0.80 -55.39 -13.58
C GLY A 74 -1.04 -54.87 -12.16
N ASP A 75 -0.36 -53.82 -11.73
CA ASP A 75 -0.62 -53.17 -10.46
C ASP A 75 -1.69 -52.08 -10.61
N ILE A 76 -2.92 -52.53 -10.84
CA ILE A 76 -4.08 -51.65 -11.05
C ILE A 76 -4.42 -50.85 -9.79
N GLU A 77 -4.19 -51.42 -8.59
CA GLU A 77 -4.49 -50.78 -7.33
C GLU A 77 -3.64 -49.51 -7.12
N SER A 78 -2.33 -49.61 -7.31
CA SER A 78 -1.42 -48.48 -7.24
C SER A 78 -1.73 -47.41 -8.31
N ALA A 79 -2.07 -47.81 -9.52
CA ALA A 79 -2.44 -46.89 -10.59
C ALA A 79 -3.69 -46.08 -10.24
N ILE A 80 -4.74 -46.73 -9.71
CA ILE A 80 -5.96 -46.05 -9.26
C ILE A 80 -5.68 -45.09 -8.12
N VAL A 81 -4.90 -45.50 -7.12
CA VAL A 81 -4.53 -44.67 -5.97
C VAL A 81 -3.78 -43.42 -6.44
N ILE A 82 -2.77 -43.56 -7.29
CA ILE A 82 -2.03 -42.42 -7.83
C ILE A 82 -2.99 -41.46 -8.57
N PHE A 83 -3.90 -41.97 -9.39
CA PHE A 83 -4.85 -41.13 -10.13
C PHE A 83 -5.83 -40.40 -9.22
N VAL A 84 -6.36 -41.04 -8.18
CA VAL A 84 -7.26 -40.42 -7.19
C VAL A 84 -6.53 -39.30 -6.46
N VAL A 85 -5.28 -39.52 -6.05
CA VAL A 85 -4.51 -38.49 -5.31
C VAL A 85 -4.18 -37.30 -6.20
N ILE A 86 -3.77 -37.52 -7.45
CA ILE A 86 -3.55 -36.45 -8.44
C ILE A 86 -4.82 -35.62 -8.59
N THR A 87 -5.98 -36.28 -8.68
CA THR A 87 -7.28 -35.59 -8.82
C THR A 87 -7.61 -34.74 -7.59
N ILE A 88 -7.39 -35.27 -6.39
CA ILE A 88 -7.59 -34.51 -5.14
C ILE A 88 -6.64 -33.30 -5.09
N ASN A 89 -5.38 -33.50 -5.50
CA ASN A 89 -4.41 -32.40 -5.58
C ASN A 89 -4.85 -31.31 -6.57
N ALA A 90 -5.31 -31.70 -7.75
CA ALA A 90 -5.81 -30.77 -8.76
C ALA A 90 -7.03 -29.96 -8.25
N ILE A 91 -7.95 -30.61 -7.53
CA ILE A 91 -9.10 -29.92 -6.90
C ILE A 91 -8.61 -28.89 -5.87
N LEU A 92 -7.70 -29.27 -4.98
CA LEU A 92 -7.21 -28.39 -3.93
C LEU A 92 -6.41 -27.22 -4.51
N GLY A 93 -5.52 -27.48 -5.47
CA GLY A 93 -4.78 -26.44 -6.19
C GLY A 93 -5.72 -25.43 -6.87
N THR A 94 -6.79 -25.92 -7.50
CA THR A 94 -7.82 -25.08 -8.10
C THR A 94 -8.55 -24.20 -7.06
N VAL A 95 -8.94 -24.78 -5.93
CA VAL A 95 -9.61 -24.04 -4.84
C VAL A 95 -8.68 -22.96 -4.25
N GLN A 96 -7.40 -23.29 -4.05
CA GLN A 96 -6.39 -22.34 -3.58
C GLN A 96 -6.20 -21.19 -4.58
N HIS A 97 -6.14 -21.48 -5.87
CA HIS A 97 -6.00 -20.49 -6.93
C HIS A 97 -7.20 -19.53 -6.96
N ILE A 98 -8.43 -20.07 -6.95
CA ILE A 98 -9.66 -19.28 -6.94
C ILE A 98 -9.73 -18.36 -5.70
N LYS A 99 -9.39 -18.87 -4.52
CA LYS A 99 -9.38 -18.05 -3.30
C LYS A 99 -8.34 -16.93 -3.35
N ALA A 100 -7.18 -17.18 -3.91
CA ALA A 100 -6.15 -16.17 -4.10
C ALA A 100 -6.63 -15.08 -5.07
N GLU A 101 -7.24 -15.45 -6.19
CA GLU A 101 -7.79 -14.53 -7.19
C GLU A 101 -8.93 -13.68 -6.62
N GLN A 102 -9.90 -14.27 -5.92
CA GLN A 102 -10.99 -13.54 -5.26
C GLN A 102 -10.49 -12.50 -4.26
N SER A 103 -9.43 -12.80 -3.52
CA SER A 103 -8.84 -11.88 -2.56
C SER A 103 -8.16 -10.69 -3.24
N LEU A 104 -7.59 -10.89 -4.44
CA LEU A 104 -7.00 -9.82 -5.25
C LEU A 104 -8.08 -8.92 -5.87
N ASP A 105 -9.17 -9.50 -6.36
CA ASP A 105 -10.30 -8.74 -6.93
C ASP A 105 -10.92 -7.78 -5.90
N SER A 106 -11.11 -8.25 -4.66
CA SER A 106 -11.63 -7.41 -3.58
C SER A 106 -10.76 -6.18 -3.29
N LEU A 107 -9.44 -6.28 -3.52
CA LEU A 107 -8.52 -5.14 -3.34
C LEU A 107 -8.62 -4.13 -4.48
N LYS A 108 -8.83 -4.59 -5.72
CA LYS A 108 -9.03 -3.71 -6.89
C LYS A 108 -10.28 -2.86 -6.72
N GLU A 109 -11.38 -3.43 -6.20
CA GLU A 109 -12.61 -2.69 -5.93
C GLU A 109 -12.45 -1.56 -4.91
N MET A 110 -11.60 -1.73 -3.90
CA MET A 110 -11.35 -0.70 -2.88
C MET A 110 -10.56 0.51 -3.40
N SER A 111 -10.00 0.45 -4.60
CA SER A 111 -9.14 1.46 -5.20
C SER A 111 -9.73 2.07 -6.49
N ALA A 112 -11.03 1.91 -6.72
CA ALA A 112 -11.69 2.44 -7.92
C ALA A 112 -11.70 3.97 -7.92
N PRO A 113 -11.45 4.64 -9.07
CA PRO A 113 -11.51 6.10 -9.17
C PRO A 113 -12.94 6.58 -8.97
N THR A 114 -13.09 7.81 -8.44
CA THR A 114 -14.38 8.48 -8.29
C THR A 114 -14.55 9.59 -9.33
N ALA A 115 -15.79 9.97 -9.60
CA ALA A 115 -16.14 11.07 -10.49
C ALA A 115 -17.19 12.00 -9.86
N LYS A 116 -17.08 13.30 -10.13
CA LYS A 116 -18.07 14.31 -9.75
C LYS A 116 -19.06 14.45 -10.90
N VAL A 117 -20.30 13.99 -10.72
CA VAL A 117 -21.36 14.08 -11.74
C VAL A 117 -22.43 15.06 -11.31
N ILE A 118 -23.04 15.78 -12.26
CA ILE A 118 -24.23 16.57 -12.03
C ILE A 118 -25.44 15.68 -12.36
N ARG A 119 -26.25 15.39 -11.36
CA ARG A 119 -27.52 14.67 -11.49
C ARG A 119 -28.60 15.39 -10.69
N ASP A 120 -29.78 15.54 -11.28
CA ASP A 120 -30.90 16.29 -10.68
C ASP A 120 -30.52 17.76 -10.33
N GLY A 121 -29.54 18.35 -11.04
CA GLY A 121 -29.03 19.70 -10.79
C GLY A 121 -28.04 19.83 -9.64
N GLU A 122 -27.68 18.73 -8.98
CA GLU A 122 -26.73 18.69 -7.86
C GLU A 122 -25.46 17.93 -8.23
N ILE A 123 -24.31 18.36 -7.67
CA ILE A 123 -23.04 17.65 -7.82
C ILE A 123 -23.03 16.47 -6.85
N LYS A 124 -22.89 15.26 -7.40
CA LYS A 124 -22.79 14.00 -6.65
C LYS A 124 -21.46 13.32 -6.96
N VAL A 125 -20.78 12.79 -5.94
CA VAL A 125 -19.60 11.95 -6.14
C VAL A 125 -20.06 10.51 -6.29
N VAL A 126 -19.69 9.89 -7.42
CA VAL A 126 -20.02 8.49 -7.73
C VAL A 126 -18.73 7.71 -8.03
N GLU A 127 -18.79 6.38 -7.92
CA GLU A 127 -17.69 5.56 -8.40
C GLU A 127 -17.58 5.67 -9.93
N GLY A 128 -16.35 5.70 -10.45
CA GLY A 128 -16.10 5.84 -11.89
C GLY A 128 -16.82 4.79 -12.74
N LYS A 129 -17.03 3.58 -12.20
CA LYS A 129 -17.81 2.52 -12.86
C LYS A 129 -19.30 2.82 -13.00
N ASP A 130 -19.83 3.74 -12.19
CA ASP A 130 -21.25 4.11 -12.16
C ASP A 130 -21.57 5.36 -13.01
N VAL A 131 -20.55 5.93 -13.68
CA VAL A 131 -20.71 6.96 -14.69
C VAL A 131 -21.32 6.33 -15.96
N THR A 132 -22.30 7.03 -16.56
CA THR A 132 -23.00 6.53 -17.75
C THR A 132 -23.09 7.56 -18.86
N VAL A 133 -23.41 7.12 -20.05
CA VAL A 133 -23.63 8.00 -21.22
C VAL A 133 -24.74 9.01 -20.93
N GLY A 134 -24.46 10.30 -21.15
CA GLY A 134 -25.34 11.42 -20.87
C GLY A 134 -25.13 12.08 -19.52
N ASP A 135 -24.33 11.52 -18.61
CA ASP A 135 -23.91 12.21 -17.36
C ASP A 135 -23.12 13.48 -17.70
N ILE A 136 -23.31 14.52 -16.90
CA ILE A 136 -22.46 15.71 -16.90
C ILE A 136 -21.39 15.53 -15.84
N VAL A 137 -20.12 15.41 -16.24
CA VAL A 137 -18.99 15.26 -15.32
C VAL A 137 -18.28 16.59 -15.15
N VAL A 138 -18.02 16.96 -13.89
CA VAL A 138 -17.20 18.13 -13.53
C VAL A 138 -15.76 17.66 -13.37
N ILE A 139 -14.85 18.27 -14.13
CA ILE A 139 -13.42 17.96 -14.13
C ILE A 139 -12.65 19.18 -13.63
N GLU A 140 -11.77 18.97 -12.67
CA GLU A 140 -10.86 19.98 -12.11
C GLU A 140 -9.43 19.49 -12.15
N ALA A 141 -8.47 20.39 -12.02
CA ALA A 141 -7.06 20.02 -11.96
C ALA A 141 -6.81 18.97 -10.89
N GLY A 142 -6.20 17.84 -11.28
CA GLY A 142 -5.98 16.69 -10.41
C GLY A 142 -7.00 15.56 -10.57
N ASP A 143 -8.10 15.77 -11.28
CA ASP A 143 -9.10 14.73 -11.52
C ASP A 143 -8.70 13.78 -12.66
N TYR A 144 -9.11 12.54 -12.52
CA TYR A 144 -9.00 11.51 -13.55
C TYR A 144 -10.23 11.53 -14.45
N VAL A 145 -10.02 11.49 -15.76
CA VAL A 145 -11.11 11.39 -16.73
C VAL A 145 -11.50 9.90 -16.86
N CYS A 146 -12.63 9.52 -16.28
CA CYS A 146 -13.06 8.12 -16.22
C CYS A 146 -13.82 7.61 -17.45
N SER A 147 -14.25 8.51 -18.35
CA SER A 147 -15.07 8.20 -19.53
C SER A 147 -14.75 9.16 -20.67
N ASP A 148 -15.12 8.80 -21.91
CA ASP A 148 -14.98 9.75 -23.00
C ASP A 148 -16.15 10.75 -22.99
N GLY A 149 -15.86 12.02 -23.21
CA GLY A 149 -16.86 13.07 -23.17
C GLY A 149 -16.58 14.26 -24.07
N ARG A 150 -17.66 15.00 -24.41
CA ARG A 150 -17.60 16.28 -25.11
C ARG A 150 -17.62 17.44 -24.11
N ILE A 151 -16.65 18.31 -24.19
CA ILE A 151 -16.59 19.51 -23.34
C ILE A 151 -17.75 20.45 -23.68
N ILE A 152 -18.51 20.87 -22.68
CA ILE A 152 -19.64 21.78 -22.77
C ILE A 152 -19.35 23.13 -22.10
N GLU A 153 -18.44 23.18 -21.12
CA GLU A 153 -17.95 24.39 -20.49
C GLU A 153 -16.45 24.21 -20.20
N ASN A 154 -15.64 25.23 -20.46
CA ASN A 154 -14.20 25.18 -20.29
C ASN A 154 -13.65 26.47 -19.63
N ALA A 155 -12.82 26.30 -18.61
CA ALA A 155 -12.09 27.39 -17.96
C ALA A 155 -10.59 27.01 -17.91
N SER A 156 -9.90 27.21 -19.06
CA SER A 156 -8.46 26.98 -19.23
C SER A 156 -8.00 25.56 -18.87
N LEU A 157 -8.81 24.54 -19.16
CA LEU A 157 -8.46 23.16 -18.86
C LEU A 157 -7.26 22.71 -19.72
N LYS A 158 -6.27 22.11 -19.06
CA LYS A 158 -5.18 21.36 -19.70
C LYS A 158 -5.20 19.93 -19.22
N VAL A 159 -4.99 18.98 -20.14
CA VAL A 159 -5.13 17.56 -19.89
C VAL A 159 -3.92 16.81 -20.42
N ASP A 160 -3.34 15.94 -19.60
CA ASP A 160 -2.34 14.97 -20.01
C ASP A 160 -3.04 13.77 -20.66
N GLU A 161 -2.82 13.62 -21.96
CA GLU A 161 -3.35 12.54 -22.79
C GLU A 161 -2.24 11.58 -23.27
N SER A 162 -1.08 11.62 -22.63
CA SER A 162 0.11 10.84 -23.01
C SER A 162 -0.14 9.33 -23.09
N ALA A 163 -1.06 8.81 -22.28
CA ALA A 163 -1.44 7.40 -22.30
C ALA A 163 -2.08 6.95 -23.63
N MET A 164 -2.63 7.90 -24.40
CA MET A 164 -3.31 7.61 -25.66
C MET A 164 -2.62 8.18 -26.88
N THR A 165 -2.09 9.39 -26.75
CA THR A 165 -1.43 10.10 -27.86
C THR A 165 0.06 9.83 -27.94
N GLY A 166 0.68 9.43 -26.81
CA GLY A 166 2.15 9.32 -26.69
C GLY A 166 2.88 10.65 -26.49
N GLU A 167 2.16 11.79 -26.54
CA GLU A 167 2.71 13.12 -26.36
C GLU A 167 2.74 13.47 -24.86
N SER A 168 3.91 13.93 -24.38
CA SER A 168 4.10 14.19 -22.94
C SER A 168 3.67 15.59 -22.50
N GLU A 169 3.36 16.50 -23.44
CA GLU A 169 2.91 17.84 -23.10
C GLU A 169 1.39 17.89 -22.90
N PRO A 170 0.89 18.52 -21.82
CA PRO A 170 -0.54 18.66 -21.60
C PRO A 170 -1.24 19.46 -22.71
N VAL A 171 -2.32 18.92 -23.24
CA VAL A 171 -3.11 19.52 -24.30
C VAL A 171 -4.09 20.56 -23.72
N GLU A 172 -4.08 21.78 -24.23
CA GLU A 172 -5.08 22.81 -23.89
C GLU A 172 -6.40 22.51 -24.57
N LYS A 173 -7.47 22.42 -23.78
CA LYS A 173 -8.82 22.07 -24.28
C LYS A 173 -9.66 23.29 -24.60
N GLN A 174 -10.61 23.13 -25.52
CA GLN A 174 -11.49 24.20 -26.01
C GLN A 174 -12.91 23.70 -26.20
N GLU A 175 -13.88 24.62 -26.27
CA GLU A 175 -15.29 24.28 -26.53
C GLU A 175 -15.68 24.28 -28.02
N THR A 176 -14.78 24.65 -28.91
CA THR A 176 -15.02 24.87 -30.34
C THR A 176 -15.54 23.60 -31.05
N VAL A 177 -16.35 23.77 -32.06
CA VAL A 177 -16.77 22.69 -32.98
C VAL A 177 -15.63 22.47 -33.98
N LEU A 178 -15.27 21.22 -34.20
CA LEU A 178 -14.17 20.85 -35.13
C LEU A 178 -14.74 20.36 -36.46
N ASP A 179 -14.23 20.87 -37.56
CA ASP A 179 -14.64 20.47 -38.90
C ASP A 179 -13.75 19.32 -39.43
N GLY A 180 -14.38 18.41 -40.19
CA GLY A 180 -13.71 17.30 -40.85
C GLY A 180 -13.31 16.16 -39.89
N GLU A 181 -12.63 15.15 -40.42
CA GLU A 181 -12.06 14.08 -39.61
C GLU A 181 -10.76 14.55 -38.96
N LYS A 182 -10.64 14.38 -37.63
CA LYS A 182 -9.46 14.73 -36.85
C LYS A 182 -8.89 13.51 -36.14
N PRO A 183 -7.54 13.35 -36.12
CA PRO A 183 -6.87 12.38 -35.25
C PRO A 183 -7.24 12.64 -33.79
N LEU A 184 -7.02 11.66 -32.92
CA LEU A 184 -7.44 11.69 -31.53
C LEU A 184 -6.85 12.89 -30.77
N GLY A 185 -5.53 13.13 -30.90
CA GLY A 185 -4.81 14.22 -30.22
C GLY A 185 -5.25 15.62 -30.66
N ASP A 186 -5.81 15.78 -31.86
CA ASP A 186 -6.28 17.07 -32.40
C ASP A 186 -7.73 17.40 -32.00
N ARG A 187 -8.42 16.47 -31.30
CA ARG A 187 -9.80 16.69 -30.85
C ARG A 187 -9.83 17.46 -29.55
N VAL A 188 -9.40 18.71 -29.59
CA VAL A 188 -9.23 19.58 -28.41
C VAL A 188 -10.53 19.85 -27.64
N ASN A 189 -11.70 19.51 -28.20
CA ASN A 189 -13.00 19.66 -27.55
C ASN A 189 -13.54 18.37 -26.93
N MET A 190 -12.74 17.31 -26.90
CA MET A 190 -13.08 16.03 -26.28
C MET A 190 -12.16 15.77 -25.10
N LEU A 191 -12.65 14.99 -24.14
CA LEU A 191 -11.87 14.38 -23.07
C LEU A 191 -11.97 12.87 -23.20
N TYR A 192 -10.91 12.17 -22.86
CA TYR A 192 -10.82 10.73 -23.03
C TYR A 192 -10.54 10.01 -21.72
N SER A 193 -11.16 8.86 -21.55
CA SER A 193 -10.88 7.97 -20.44
C SER A 193 -9.39 7.65 -20.36
N GLY A 194 -8.82 7.63 -19.15
CA GLY A 194 -7.39 7.37 -18.94
C GLY A 194 -6.51 8.60 -18.98
N SER A 195 -7.06 9.78 -19.22
CA SER A 195 -6.32 11.06 -19.17
C SER A 195 -6.50 11.78 -17.83
N PHE A 196 -5.67 12.78 -17.56
CA PHE A 196 -5.63 13.52 -16.31
C PHE A 196 -5.69 15.04 -16.53
N ALA A 197 -6.56 15.71 -15.79
CA ALA A 197 -6.59 17.17 -15.76
C ALA A 197 -5.40 17.71 -14.97
N THR A 198 -4.53 18.49 -15.65
CA THR A 198 -3.32 19.05 -15.03
C THR A 198 -3.50 20.50 -14.60
N TYR A 199 -4.44 21.22 -15.21
CA TYR A 199 -4.72 22.63 -14.92
C TYR A 199 -6.15 23.00 -15.33
N GLY A 200 -6.75 23.99 -14.64
CA GLY A 200 -8.06 24.53 -14.98
C GLY A 200 -9.23 23.64 -14.59
N ARG A 201 -10.39 23.89 -15.18
CA ARG A 201 -11.63 23.13 -14.94
C ARG A 201 -12.52 23.09 -16.18
N ALA A 202 -13.36 22.06 -16.28
CA ALA A 202 -14.37 21.96 -17.33
C ALA A 202 -15.58 21.15 -16.87
N LYS A 203 -16.68 21.27 -17.65
CA LYS A 203 -17.77 20.30 -17.62
C LYS A 203 -17.79 19.56 -18.96
N MET A 204 -17.98 18.25 -18.92
CA MET A 204 -18.16 17.43 -20.09
C MET A 204 -19.44 16.62 -20.01
N VAL A 205 -20.06 16.36 -21.15
CA VAL A 205 -21.11 15.34 -21.27
C VAL A 205 -20.50 14.03 -21.71
N VAL A 206 -20.81 12.95 -21.02
CA VAL A 206 -20.27 11.61 -21.30
C VAL A 206 -20.86 11.06 -22.59
N THR A 207 -20.00 10.71 -23.55
CA THR A 207 -20.38 10.18 -24.86
C THR A 207 -20.18 8.67 -25.00
N SER A 208 -19.19 8.11 -24.27
CA SER A 208 -18.87 6.69 -24.30
C SER A 208 -18.35 6.22 -22.94
N VAL A 209 -18.65 4.96 -22.60
CA VAL A 209 -18.24 4.32 -21.34
C VAL A 209 -17.66 2.93 -21.59
N GLY A 210 -16.83 2.46 -20.69
CA GLY A 210 -16.27 1.11 -20.69
C GLY A 210 -15.53 0.75 -21.98
N MET A 211 -15.90 -0.37 -22.58
CA MET A 211 -15.26 -0.88 -23.81
C MET A 211 -15.49 -0.02 -25.07
N GLU A 212 -16.49 0.87 -25.03
CA GLU A 212 -16.80 1.79 -26.15
C GLU A 212 -15.94 3.07 -26.09
N THR A 213 -15.20 3.32 -25.00
CA THR A 213 -14.21 4.41 -24.92
C THR A 213 -13.02 4.15 -25.84
N GLU A 214 -12.26 5.19 -26.20
CA GLU A 214 -11.06 5.02 -27.04
C GLU A 214 -10.05 4.08 -26.37
N ILE A 215 -9.85 4.19 -25.05
CA ILE A 215 -8.98 3.26 -24.29
C ILE A 215 -9.56 1.84 -24.27
N GLY A 216 -10.88 1.69 -24.21
CA GLY A 216 -11.57 0.40 -24.30
C GLY A 216 -11.35 -0.29 -25.66
N LYS A 217 -11.40 0.47 -26.74
CA LYS A 217 -11.08 -0.04 -28.09
C LYS A 217 -9.62 -0.48 -28.19
N ILE A 218 -8.68 0.29 -27.65
CA ILE A 218 -7.24 -0.09 -27.59
C ILE A 218 -7.08 -1.36 -26.74
N ALA A 219 -7.72 -1.45 -25.57
CA ALA A 219 -7.68 -2.61 -24.70
C ALA A 219 -8.21 -3.88 -25.39
N SER A 220 -9.23 -3.75 -26.25
CA SER A 220 -9.77 -4.86 -27.04
C SER A 220 -8.78 -5.45 -28.05
N LEU A 221 -7.85 -4.62 -28.55
CA LEU A 221 -6.77 -5.00 -29.48
C LEU A 221 -5.58 -5.64 -28.74
N LEU A 222 -5.38 -5.29 -27.46
CA LEU A 222 -4.35 -5.85 -26.60
C LEU A 222 -4.90 -7.12 -25.93
N LYS A 223 -4.86 -8.25 -26.61
CA LYS A 223 -5.17 -9.56 -26.02
C LYS A 223 -4.27 -9.81 -24.81
N SER A 224 -4.88 -9.78 -23.62
CA SER A 224 -4.37 -10.27 -22.33
C SER A 224 -2.89 -9.96 -22.05
N THR A 225 -2.61 -8.81 -21.48
CA THR A 225 -1.37 -8.60 -20.72
C THR A 225 -1.44 -9.46 -19.46
N GLN A 226 -0.60 -10.50 -19.39
CA GLN A 226 -0.44 -11.27 -18.16
C GLN A 226 0.03 -10.34 -17.03
N GLU A 227 -0.58 -10.44 -15.86
CA GLU A 227 -0.12 -9.74 -14.67
C GLU A 227 1.36 -10.05 -14.43
N LYS A 228 2.20 -9.04 -14.27
CA LYS A 228 3.62 -9.21 -13.99
C LYS A 228 3.78 -9.82 -12.60
N LYS A 229 4.53 -10.93 -12.52
CA LYS A 229 4.90 -11.56 -11.25
C LYS A 229 5.68 -10.59 -10.36
N THR A 230 5.56 -10.75 -9.05
CA THR A 230 6.41 -10.00 -8.11
C THR A 230 7.85 -10.50 -8.17
N PRO A 231 8.86 -9.68 -7.81
CA PRO A 231 10.26 -10.11 -7.74
C PRO A 231 10.46 -11.35 -6.86
N LEU A 232 9.69 -11.46 -5.77
CA LEU A 232 9.69 -12.64 -4.91
C LEU A 232 9.18 -13.89 -5.63
N GLN A 233 8.05 -13.76 -6.36
CA GLN A 233 7.51 -14.86 -7.16
C GLN A 233 8.49 -15.30 -8.24
N GLU A 234 9.14 -14.36 -8.94
CA GLU A 234 10.18 -14.68 -9.93
C GLU A 234 11.39 -15.37 -9.29
N SER A 235 11.83 -14.90 -8.13
CA SER A 235 12.94 -15.50 -7.38
C SER A 235 12.61 -16.92 -6.93
N LEU A 236 11.37 -17.16 -6.48
CA LEU A 236 10.91 -18.48 -6.08
C LEU A 236 10.74 -19.43 -7.27
N ASP A 237 10.24 -18.96 -8.40
CA ASP A 237 10.15 -19.73 -9.64
C ASP A 237 11.55 -20.17 -10.13
N ASN A 238 12.51 -19.25 -10.09
CA ASN A 238 13.90 -19.54 -10.46
C ASN A 238 14.55 -20.51 -9.47
N PHE A 239 14.26 -20.38 -8.18
CA PHE A 239 14.69 -21.34 -7.17
C PHE A 239 14.06 -22.72 -7.41
N GLY A 240 12.75 -22.77 -7.66
CA GLY A 240 12.02 -23.99 -7.98
C GLY A 240 12.62 -24.72 -9.18
N LYS A 241 12.93 -24.00 -10.26
CA LYS A 241 13.60 -24.58 -11.45
C LYS A 241 14.98 -25.19 -11.12
N LYS A 242 15.80 -24.46 -10.33
CA LYS A 242 17.11 -24.97 -9.91
C LYS A 242 16.99 -26.20 -9.00
N LEU A 243 16.05 -26.16 -8.06
CA LEU A 243 15.78 -27.27 -7.17
C LEU A 243 15.31 -28.51 -7.95
N SER A 244 14.39 -28.34 -8.90
CA SER A 244 13.90 -29.40 -9.75
C SER A 244 15.05 -30.09 -10.55
N LEU A 245 15.97 -29.28 -11.08
CA LEU A 245 17.13 -29.82 -11.80
C LEU A 245 18.03 -30.65 -10.88
N ILE A 246 18.27 -30.21 -9.65
CA ILE A 246 19.05 -30.93 -8.64
C ILE A 246 18.36 -32.26 -8.30
N ILE A 247 17.03 -32.21 -8.11
CA ILE A 247 16.23 -33.39 -7.76
C ILE A 247 16.25 -34.42 -8.91
N ILE A 248 16.09 -33.98 -10.15
CA ILE A 248 16.19 -34.86 -11.30
C ILE A 248 17.58 -35.57 -11.33
N GLY A 249 18.65 -34.79 -11.05
CA GLY A 249 19.99 -35.38 -10.95
C GLY A 249 20.08 -36.47 -9.87
N ILE A 250 19.51 -36.20 -8.68
CA ILE A 250 19.46 -37.18 -7.57
C ILE A 250 18.63 -38.41 -7.97
N CYS A 251 17.48 -38.21 -8.63
CA CYS A 251 16.62 -39.31 -9.11
C CYS A 251 17.36 -40.23 -10.10
N VAL A 252 18.10 -39.63 -11.02
CA VAL A 252 18.92 -40.41 -11.99
C VAL A 252 20.01 -41.20 -11.26
N ILE A 253 20.67 -40.63 -10.26
CA ILE A 253 21.67 -41.31 -9.44
C ILE A 253 21.04 -42.52 -8.69
N VAL A 254 19.88 -42.26 -8.03
CA VAL A 254 19.17 -43.33 -7.31
C VAL A 254 18.70 -44.43 -8.24
N LEU A 255 18.10 -44.06 -9.37
CA LEU A 255 17.71 -45.05 -10.41
C LEU A 255 18.91 -45.91 -10.87
N GLY A 256 20.04 -45.25 -11.15
CA GLY A 256 21.28 -45.93 -11.53
C GLY A 256 21.81 -46.86 -10.44
N LEU A 257 21.78 -46.45 -9.17
CA LEU A 257 22.20 -47.29 -8.04
C LEU A 257 21.30 -48.54 -7.86
N GLU A 258 19.99 -48.37 -7.97
CA GLU A 258 19.03 -49.47 -7.84
C GLU A 258 19.22 -50.50 -8.99
N LEU A 259 19.38 -50.03 -10.22
CA LEU A 259 19.66 -50.88 -11.37
C LEU A 259 21.02 -51.56 -11.28
N PHE A 260 22.05 -50.89 -10.77
CA PHE A 260 23.41 -51.46 -10.62
C PHE A 260 23.45 -52.58 -9.57
N ARG A 261 22.59 -52.50 -8.54
CA ARG A 261 22.56 -53.51 -7.45
C ARG A 261 21.72 -54.73 -7.75
N SER A 262 20.88 -54.66 -8.75
CA SER A 262 20.05 -55.80 -9.12
C SER A 262 20.84 -56.89 -9.79
N ASP A 263 20.52 -58.14 -9.49
CA ASP A 263 21.16 -59.36 -10.09
C ASP A 263 20.78 -59.57 -11.57
N GLY A 264 20.27 -58.52 -12.23
CA GLY A 264 19.89 -58.52 -13.65
C GLY A 264 18.83 -57.46 -13.94
N ILE A 265 19.00 -56.76 -15.05
CA ILE A 265 18.03 -55.74 -15.50
C ILE A 265 16.89 -56.46 -16.23
N ASN A 266 15.78 -56.62 -15.51
CA ASN A 266 14.52 -57.05 -16.12
C ASN A 266 13.49 -55.90 -16.01
N LEU A 267 12.37 -56.03 -16.68
CA LEU A 267 11.35 -55.00 -16.71
C LEU A 267 10.79 -54.68 -15.33
N THR A 268 10.63 -55.67 -14.46
CA THR A 268 10.13 -55.49 -13.08
C THR A 268 11.11 -54.66 -12.23
N VAL A 269 12.40 -55.05 -12.26
CA VAL A 269 13.44 -54.31 -11.54
C VAL A 269 13.56 -52.86 -12.02
N PHE A 270 13.46 -52.62 -13.33
CA PHE A 270 13.47 -51.27 -13.89
C PHE A 270 12.27 -50.46 -13.38
N THR A 271 11.07 -51.06 -13.33
CA THR A 271 9.86 -50.41 -12.90
C THR A 271 9.91 -50.05 -11.43
N ASP A 272 10.38 -50.98 -10.58
CA ASP A 272 10.51 -50.72 -9.15
C ASP A 272 11.50 -49.59 -8.86
N ALA A 273 12.66 -49.58 -9.52
CA ALA A 273 13.64 -48.52 -9.45
C ALA A 273 13.11 -47.18 -9.98
N PHE A 274 12.32 -47.20 -11.06
CA PHE A 274 11.70 -46.03 -11.64
C PHE A 274 10.62 -45.45 -10.72
N VAL A 275 9.72 -46.29 -10.18
CA VAL A 275 8.70 -45.85 -9.20
C VAL A 275 9.36 -45.27 -7.96
N PHE A 276 10.48 -45.83 -7.51
CA PHE A 276 11.24 -45.31 -6.40
C PHE A 276 11.84 -43.92 -6.68
N ALA A 277 12.43 -43.72 -7.86
CA ALA A 277 12.97 -42.42 -8.27
C ALA A 277 11.86 -41.35 -8.42
N VAL A 278 10.69 -41.77 -8.94
CA VAL A 278 9.50 -40.88 -9.02
C VAL A 278 9.00 -40.49 -7.63
N ALA A 279 8.91 -41.45 -6.70
CA ALA A 279 8.54 -41.17 -5.32
C ALA A 279 9.46 -40.12 -4.68
N LEU A 280 10.79 -40.26 -4.93
CA LEU A 280 11.77 -39.29 -4.48
C LEU A 280 11.55 -37.90 -5.09
N ALA A 281 11.24 -37.79 -6.38
CA ALA A 281 10.94 -36.53 -7.05
C ALA A 281 9.74 -35.84 -6.41
N VAL A 282 8.68 -36.60 -6.16
CA VAL A 282 7.46 -36.05 -5.51
C VAL A 282 7.73 -35.56 -4.08
N ALA A 283 8.53 -36.34 -3.30
CA ALA A 283 8.89 -35.92 -1.94
C ALA A 283 9.66 -34.61 -1.89
N ALA A 284 10.41 -34.33 -2.94
CA ALA A 284 11.44 -33.29 -2.94
C ALA A 284 10.92 -31.92 -3.38
N ILE A 285 9.84 -31.84 -4.16
CA ILE A 285 9.37 -30.60 -4.77
C ILE A 285 8.22 -30.00 -3.93
N PRO A 286 8.39 -28.77 -3.44
CA PRO A 286 7.33 -28.09 -2.67
C PRO A 286 6.28 -27.49 -3.62
N GLU A 287 5.32 -28.27 -4.11
CA GLU A 287 4.28 -27.85 -5.06
C GLU A 287 3.47 -26.66 -4.58
N ALA A 288 3.15 -26.60 -3.29
CA ALA A 288 2.34 -25.58 -2.70
C ALA A 288 3.04 -24.21 -2.50
N LEU A 289 4.36 -24.10 -2.77
CA LEU A 289 5.17 -22.93 -2.40
C LEU A 289 4.66 -21.62 -3.02
N SER A 290 4.46 -21.59 -4.32
CA SER A 290 3.99 -20.38 -5.03
C SER A 290 2.58 -19.99 -4.62
N SER A 291 1.69 -20.96 -4.46
CA SER A 291 0.31 -20.74 -4.01
C SER A 291 0.24 -20.19 -2.59
N ILE A 292 1.05 -20.74 -1.67
CA ILE A 292 1.12 -20.26 -0.28
C ILE A 292 1.61 -18.82 -0.23
N VAL A 293 2.65 -18.46 -0.99
CA VAL A 293 3.16 -17.09 -1.04
C VAL A 293 2.07 -16.11 -1.52
N THR A 294 1.35 -16.48 -2.58
CA THR A 294 0.25 -15.66 -3.10
C THR A 294 -0.87 -15.48 -2.07
N ILE A 295 -1.28 -16.56 -1.39
CA ILE A 295 -2.28 -16.49 -0.32
C ILE A 295 -1.80 -15.59 0.83
N VAL A 296 -0.56 -15.75 1.25
CA VAL A 296 0.02 -14.96 2.36
C VAL A 296 0.10 -13.47 1.99
N LEU A 297 0.52 -13.14 0.76
CA LEU A 297 0.52 -11.76 0.26
C LEU A 297 -0.89 -11.20 0.23
N SER A 298 -1.87 -11.96 -0.24
CA SER A 298 -3.27 -11.53 -0.31
C SER A 298 -3.87 -11.27 1.09
N VAL A 299 -3.66 -12.16 2.06
CA VAL A 299 -4.09 -11.95 3.44
C VAL A 299 -3.38 -10.75 4.07
N GLY A 300 -2.08 -10.57 3.74
CA GLY A 300 -1.30 -9.42 4.20
C GLY A 300 -1.84 -8.09 3.67
N THR A 301 -2.22 -8.03 2.39
CA THR A 301 -2.81 -6.82 1.79
C THR A 301 -4.18 -6.48 2.38
N GLN A 302 -5.04 -7.47 2.63
CA GLN A 302 -6.31 -7.26 3.32
C GLN A 302 -6.11 -6.68 4.73
N LYS A 303 -5.07 -7.12 5.44
CA LYS A 303 -4.75 -6.57 6.75
C LYS A 303 -4.27 -5.12 6.65
N LEU A 304 -3.40 -4.80 5.68
CA LEU A 304 -2.95 -3.43 5.41
C LEU A 304 -4.12 -2.51 5.11
N ALA A 305 -5.07 -2.95 4.27
CA ALA A 305 -6.28 -2.17 3.97
C ALA A 305 -7.13 -1.87 5.21
N LYS A 306 -7.28 -2.83 6.15
CA LYS A 306 -7.95 -2.60 7.44
C LYS A 306 -7.20 -1.62 8.35
N GLU A 307 -5.93 -1.41 8.13
CA GLU A 307 -5.07 -0.47 8.84
C GLU A 307 -4.81 0.81 8.00
N ASN A 308 -5.76 1.21 7.18
CA ASN A 308 -5.78 2.42 6.35
C ASN A 308 -4.70 2.50 5.25
N ALA A 309 -4.11 1.39 4.85
CA ALA A 309 -3.13 1.32 3.76
C ALA A 309 -3.62 0.41 2.63
N ILE A 310 -4.20 0.99 1.59
CA ILE A 310 -4.69 0.26 0.41
C ILE A 310 -3.54 0.04 -0.55
N ILE A 311 -3.24 -1.21 -0.85
CA ILE A 311 -2.20 -1.60 -1.80
C ILE A 311 -2.79 -1.72 -3.20
N ARG A 312 -2.27 -0.94 -4.14
CA ARG A 312 -2.64 -0.98 -5.56
C ARG A 312 -1.78 -1.94 -6.38
N LYS A 313 -0.52 -2.11 -6.00
CA LYS A 313 0.44 -2.99 -6.69
C LYS A 313 1.01 -3.99 -5.70
N LEU A 314 0.79 -5.29 -5.91
CA LEU A 314 1.27 -6.35 -5.01
C LEU A 314 2.79 -6.32 -4.78
N GLN A 315 3.56 -5.86 -5.78
CA GLN A 315 5.01 -5.70 -5.66
C GLN A 315 5.40 -4.76 -4.51
N ALA A 316 4.56 -3.76 -4.20
CA ALA A 316 4.81 -2.82 -3.11
C ALA A 316 4.83 -3.51 -1.73
N VAL A 317 4.02 -4.55 -1.53
CA VAL A 317 3.97 -5.29 -0.26
C VAL A 317 5.31 -5.91 0.10
N GLU A 318 5.99 -6.46 -0.90
CA GLU A 318 7.33 -7.01 -0.75
C GLU A 318 8.36 -5.92 -0.46
N GLY A 319 8.27 -4.81 -1.21
CA GLY A 319 9.14 -3.65 -1.08
C GLY A 319 9.03 -2.97 0.28
N LEU A 320 7.82 -2.88 0.87
CA LEU A 320 7.56 -2.27 2.17
C LEU A 320 8.51 -2.78 3.26
N GLY A 321 8.73 -4.10 3.33
CA GLY A 321 9.64 -4.69 4.30
C GLY A 321 11.11 -4.30 4.15
N SER A 322 11.50 -3.73 3.01
CA SER A 322 12.87 -3.35 2.66
C SER A 322 13.09 -1.84 2.62
N VAL A 323 12.05 -1.03 2.86
CA VAL A 323 12.16 0.45 2.87
C VAL A 323 13.26 0.91 3.80
N SER A 324 14.16 1.72 3.26
CA SER A 324 15.32 2.27 3.95
C SER A 324 15.23 3.80 4.08
N ILE A 325 14.58 4.45 3.11
CA ILE A 325 14.39 5.90 3.04
C ILE A 325 12.89 6.17 2.87
N ILE A 326 12.37 7.13 3.63
CA ILE A 326 11.03 7.68 3.42
C ILE A 326 11.17 9.15 3.08
N CYS A 327 10.93 9.50 1.84
CA CYS A 327 10.80 10.88 1.38
C CYS A 327 9.34 11.31 1.57
N SER A 328 9.08 12.14 2.56
CA SER A 328 7.72 12.57 2.89
C SER A 328 7.48 14.01 2.51
N ASP A 329 6.36 14.28 1.82
CA ASP A 329 5.85 15.63 1.76
C ASP A 329 5.45 16.09 3.17
N LYS A 330 5.53 17.38 3.42
CA LYS A 330 5.17 17.97 4.71
C LYS A 330 3.66 18.04 4.88
N THR A 331 3.01 18.72 3.91
CA THR A 331 1.60 19.14 4.01
C THR A 331 0.67 17.92 3.90
N GLY A 332 -0.32 17.85 4.77
CA GLY A 332 -1.31 16.78 4.74
C GLY A 332 -0.82 15.41 5.22
N THR A 333 0.50 15.14 5.17
CA THR A 333 1.10 13.85 5.57
C THR A 333 1.71 13.91 6.96
N LEU A 334 2.73 14.76 7.15
CA LEU A 334 3.38 15.00 8.46
C LEU A 334 2.61 15.99 9.30
N THR A 335 1.86 16.89 8.66
CA THR A 335 1.01 17.91 9.28
C THR A 335 -0.47 17.60 9.03
N GLN A 336 -1.34 18.33 9.72
CA GLN A 336 -2.79 18.10 9.71
C GLN A 336 -3.49 18.65 8.45
N ASN A 337 -2.80 19.42 7.61
CA ASN A 337 -3.37 20.19 6.51
C ASN A 337 -4.48 21.15 6.99
N LYS A 338 -4.33 21.68 8.19
CA LYS A 338 -5.27 22.58 8.81
C LYS A 338 -4.52 23.73 9.48
N MET A 339 -4.60 24.92 8.90
CA MET A 339 -4.04 26.11 9.54
C MET A 339 -4.68 26.32 10.91
N THR A 340 -3.87 26.63 11.90
CA THR A 340 -4.32 26.80 13.27
C THR A 340 -3.55 27.95 13.92
N VAL A 341 -4.26 28.90 14.54
CA VAL A 341 -3.62 29.95 15.32
C VAL A 341 -2.90 29.32 16.52
N GLN A 342 -1.64 29.67 16.70
CA GLN A 342 -0.81 29.16 17.78
C GLN A 342 -0.52 30.22 18.83
N LYS A 343 -0.31 31.46 18.39
CA LYS A 343 0.00 32.59 19.26
C LYS A 343 -0.66 33.85 18.76
N ILE A 344 -0.97 34.78 19.68
CA ILE A 344 -1.28 36.16 19.36
C ILE A 344 -0.34 37.11 20.11
N TYR A 345 -0.08 38.26 19.56
CA TYR A 345 0.66 39.35 20.21
C TYR A 345 -0.23 40.58 20.36
N PHE A 346 -0.35 41.07 21.58
CA PHE A 346 -1.14 42.25 21.91
C PHE A 346 -0.44 43.03 23.01
N ASP A 347 -0.19 44.33 22.78
CA ASP A 347 0.35 45.29 23.78
C ASP A 347 1.56 44.73 24.56
N GLY A 348 2.60 44.29 23.86
CA GLY A 348 3.84 43.77 24.46
C GLY A 348 3.73 42.36 25.04
N GLN A 349 2.57 41.70 24.95
CA GLN A 349 2.33 40.36 25.47
C GLN A 349 2.16 39.34 24.37
N ILE A 350 2.84 38.21 24.50
CA ILE A 350 2.63 37.02 23.66
C ILE A 350 1.72 36.07 24.43
N ILE A 351 0.65 35.63 23.80
CA ILE A 351 -0.41 34.79 24.35
C ILE A 351 -0.49 33.52 23.54
N ASP A 352 -0.42 32.38 24.21
CA ASP A 352 -0.55 31.07 23.54
C ASP A 352 -2.02 30.73 23.27
N LYS A 353 -2.24 29.86 22.29
CA LYS A 353 -3.58 29.45 21.82
C LYS A 353 -4.52 28.88 22.89
N ASP A 354 -3.98 28.44 24.02
CA ASP A 354 -4.73 27.81 25.11
C ASP A 354 -4.86 28.72 26.33
N ASP A 355 -4.26 29.93 26.29
CA ASP A 355 -4.36 30.91 27.36
C ASP A 355 -5.73 31.59 27.38
N GLU A 356 -6.16 32.03 28.55
CA GLU A 356 -7.36 32.88 28.69
C GLU A 356 -7.13 34.26 28.08
N ILE A 357 -8.09 34.72 27.30
CA ILE A 357 -8.07 36.01 26.63
C ILE A 357 -9.00 37.01 27.32
N ASN A 358 -8.55 38.26 27.46
CA ASN A 358 -9.37 39.34 27.96
C ASN A 358 -10.19 39.99 26.82
N ALA A 359 -11.13 40.91 27.19
CA ALA A 359 -12.02 41.56 26.23
C ALA A 359 -11.30 42.36 25.13
N ARG A 360 -10.11 42.92 25.39
CA ARG A 360 -9.36 43.72 24.41
C ARG A 360 -8.59 42.83 23.44
N GLN A 361 -8.02 41.73 23.96
CA GLN A 361 -7.43 40.69 23.15
C GLN A 361 -8.49 39.99 22.29
N GLY A 362 -9.71 39.80 22.84
CA GLY A 362 -10.86 39.31 22.11
C GLY A 362 -11.26 40.20 20.93
N GLN A 363 -11.07 41.55 21.04
CA GLN A 363 -11.33 42.44 19.92
C GLN A 363 -10.39 42.17 18.72
N LEU A 364 -9.09 41.95 18.97
CA LEU A 364 -8.14 41.56 17.92
C LEU A 364 -8.59 40.30 17.15
N ILE A 365 -9.10 39.31 17.88
CA ILE A 365 -9.55 38.05 17.30
C ILE A 365 -10.85 38.27 16.49
N ILE A 366 -11.81 39.00 17.05
CA ILE A 366 -13.09 39.31 16.38
C ILE A 366 -12.83 40.09 15.09
N ASP A 367 -12.01 41.13 15.13
CA ASP A 367 -11.73 41.98 13.97
C ASP A 367 -11.01 41.20 12.86
N GLY A 368 -10.08 40.30 13.21
CA GLY A 368 -9.46 39.37 12.28
C GLY A 368 -10.44 38.36 11.66
N ALA A 369 -11.46 37.92 12.44
CA ALA A 369 -12.48 36.99 11.98
C ALA A 369 -13.64 37.69 11.21
N LEU A 370 -13.88 38.99 11.41
CA LEU A 370 -14.83 39.77 10.62
C LEU A 370 -14.27 40.16 9.25
N CYS A 371 -12.99 40.54 9.17
CA CYS A 371 -12.28 40.75 7.91
C CYS A 371 -11.94 39.39 7.26
N ASN A 372 -12.95 38.70 6.72
CA ASN A 372 -12.79 37.26 6.39
C ASN A 372 -13.93 36.81 5.47
N ASP A 373 -13.62 36.02 4.44
CA ASP A 373 -14.56 35.48 3.45
C ASP A 373 -14.98 34.04 3.72
N SER A 374 -14.34 33.34 4.66
CA SER A 374 -14.71 31.98 4.99
C SER A 374 -16.11 31.89 5.62
N VAL A 375 -16.83 30.83 5.27
CA VAL A 375 -18.17 30.54 5.78
C VAL A 375 -18.25 29.13 6.33
N GLN A 376 -19.11 28.96 7.33
CA GLN A 376 -19.43 27.62 7.83
C GLN A 376 -20.85 27.28 7.36
N LYS A 377 -20.98 26.24 6.53
CA LYS A 377 -22.24 25.81 5.98
C LYS A 377 -22.43 24.30 6.19
N GLU A 378 -23.52 23.93 6.88
CA GLU A 378 -23.86 22.52 7.15
C GLU A 378 -22.76 21.70 7.83
N GLY A 379 -21.93 22.35 8.67
CA GLY A 379 -20.81 21.71 9.36
C GLY A 379 -19.53 21.60 8.51
N GLN A 380 -19.52 22.14 7.29
CA GLN A 380 -18.34 22.26 6.45
C GLN A 380 -17.78 23.68 6.49
N GLU A 381 -16.45 23.76 6.63
CA GLU A 381 -15.69 25.02 6.58
C GLU A 381 -15.31 25.29 5.11
N ILE A 382 -15.76 26.42 4.56
CA ILE A 382 -15.50 26.82 3.17
C ILE A 382 -14.76 28.15 3.18
N GLY A 383 -13.57 28.19 2.54
CA GLY A 383 -12.75 29.40 2.45
C GLY A 383 -11.24 29.11 2.46
N ASP A 384 -10.44 30.18 2.47
CA ASP A 384 -8.98 30.06 2.60
C ASP A 384 -8.60 29.47 3.97
N PRO A 385 -7.65 28.52 4.06
CA PRO A 385 -7.25 27.89 5.31
C PRO A 385 -6.79 28.91 6.39
N THR A 386 -6.17 30.01 5.98
CA THR A 386 -5.73 31.09 6.89
C THR A 386 -6.93 31.78 7.51
N GLU A 387 -7.98 31.99 6.74
CA GLU A 387 -9.23 32.61 7.18
C GLU A 387 -10.05 31.70 8.08
N ILE A 388 -10.16 30.42 7.72
CA ILE A 388 -10.78 29.39 8.55
C ILE A 388 -10.09 29.29 9.92
N ALA A 389 -8.75 29.42 9.96
CA ALA A 389 -8.00 29.40 11.22
C ALA A 389 -8.41 30.54 12.17
N LEU A 390 -8.67 31.76 11.65
CA LEU A 390 -9.13 32.90 12.43
C LEU A 390 -10.53 32.67 13.01
N VAL A 391 -11.45 32.16 12.18
CA VAL A 391 -12.82 31.84 12.62
C VAL A 391 -12.80 30.78 13.71
N ASN A 392 -12.08 29.68 13.50
CA ASN A 392 -11.96 28.57 14.46
C ASN A 392 -11.34 29.05 15.80
N PHE A 393 -10.38 29.97 15.73
CA PHE A 393 -9.76 30.49 16.92
C PHE A 393 -10.73 31.38 17.71
N SER A 394 -11.56 32.17 17.02
CA SER A 394 -12.63 32.95 17.61
C SER A 394 -13.67 32.06 18.31
N GLU A 395 -14.16 31.04 17.63
CA GLU A 395 -15.12 30.07 18.20
C GLU A 395 -14.55 29.33 19.43
N LYS A 396 -13.27 28.91 19.38
CA LYS A 396 -12.57 28.27 20.50
C LYS A 396 -12.60 29.12 21.77
N HIS A 397 -12.52 30.44 21.63
CA HIS A 397 -12.55 31.41 22.75
C HIS A 397 -13.95 31.91 23.06
N ASN A 398 -15.00 31.24 22.62
CA ASN A 398 -16.41 31.57 22.84
C ASN A 398 -16.81 32.93 22.24
N LEU A 399 -16.19 33.30 21.13
CA LEU A 399 -16.51 34.50 20.36
C LEU A 399 -17.18 34.08 19.03
N PRO A 400 -18.51 33.84 19.00
CA PRO A 400 -19.21 33.27 17.88
C PRO A 400 -19.26 34.21 16.68
N VAL A 401 -18.53 33.89 15.60
CA VAL A 401 -18.31 34.75 14.44
C VAL A 401 -19.61 35.04 13.68
N GLU A 402 -20.51 34.09 13.52
CA GLU A 402 -21.79 34.34 12.84
C GLU A 402 -22.64 35.37 13.54
N LYS A 403 -22.76 35.31 14.88
CA LYS A 403 -23.47 36.31 15.64
C LYS A 403 -22.81 37.68 15.55
N MET A 404 -21.47 37.71 15.44
CA MET A 404 -20.74 38.99 15.26
C MET A 404 -20.96 39.55 13.86
N ARG A 405 -21.01 38.70 12.81
CA ARG A 405 -21.33 39.11 11.42
C ARG A 405 -22.77 39.66 11.31
N GLU A 406 -23.73 39.07 12.00
CA GLU A 406 -25.09 39.56 12.06
C GLU A 406 -25.14 40.95 12.74
N LYS A 407 -24.38 41.12 13.82
CA LYS A 407 -24.32 42.37 14.60
C LYS A 407 -23.54 43.47 13.90
N TYR A 408 -22.43 43.13 13.25
CA TYR A 408 -21.51 44.03 12.56
C TYR A 408 -21.49 43.73 11.05
N GLN A 409 -22.55 44.12 10.35
CA GLN A 409 -22.68 43.80 8.92
C GLN A 409 -21.55 44.42 8.10
N ARG A 410 -21.04 43.64 7.14
CA ARG A 410 -20.09 44.14 6.15
C ARG A 410 -20.84 45.03 5.16
N LEU A 411 -20.34 46.24 4.95
CA LEU A 411 -20.93 47.25 4.08
C LEU A 411 -20.05 47.61 2.88
N GLY A 412 -18.76 47.39 2.97
CA GLY A 412 -17.79 47.59 1.90
C GLY A 412 -16.59 46.71 2.07
N GLU A 413 -15.84 46.49 0.98
CA GLU A 413 -14.63 45.67 1.00
C GLU A 413 -13.63 46.04 -0.08
N ILE A 414 -12.37 45.74 0.21
CA ILE A 414 -11.28 45.61 -0.77
C ILE A 414 -10.78 44.21 -0.62
N PRO A 415 -11.07 43.29 -1.60
CA PRO A 415 -10.72 41.88 -1.52
C PRO A 415 -9.21 41.65 -1.35
N PHE A 416 -8.84 40.47 -0.87
CA PHE A 416 -7.44 40.10 -0.77
C PHE A 416 -6.78 40.11 -2.15
N ASP A 417 -5.60 40.69 -2.22
CA ASP A 417 -4.75 40.73 -3.38
C ASP A 417 -3.33 40.29 -3.01
N SER A 418 -2.75 39.36 -3.78
CA SER A 418 -1.45 38.72 -3.49
C SER A 418 -0.26 39.67 -3.63
N ASP A 419 -0.34 40.69 -4.47
CA ASP A 419 0.73 41.68 -4.67
C ASP A 419 0.68 42.71 -3.56
N ARG A 420 -0.53 43.13 -3.19
CA ARG A 420 -0.80 44.07 -2.11
C ARG A 420 -0.66 43.40 -0.72
N LYS A 421 -0.92 42.10 -0.62
CA LYS A 421 -0.88 41.30 0.60
C LYS A 421 -1.80 41.77 1.73
N LEU A 422 -2.87 42.42 1.40
CA LEU A 422 -3.86 42.99 2.32
C LEU A 422 -5.27 42.60 1.91
N MET A 423 -6.16 42.55 2.90
CA MET A 423 -7.62 42.54 2.75
C MET A 423 -8.22 43.56 3.71
N SER A 424 -9.22 44.32 3.24
CA SER A 424 -9.90 45.31 4.06
C SER A 424 -11.43 45.18 3.92
N THR A 425 -12.13 45.29 5.03
CA THR A 425 -13.61 45.27 5.07
C THR A 425 -14.13 46.42 5.91
N VAL A 426 -15.29 46.97 5.55
CA VAL A 426 -15.95 48.06 6.31
C VAL A 426 -17.16 47.51 7.03
N HIS A 427 -17.24 47.80 8.32
CA HIS A 427 -18.32 47.39 9.19
C HIS A 427 -18.91 48.56 9.96
N LYS A 428 -20.21 48.51 10.25
CA LYS A 428 -20.84 49.45 11.16
C LYS A 428 -20.70 48.99 12.60
N ILE A 429 -19.89 49.67 13.38
CA ILE A 429 -19.64 49.34 14.79
C ILE A 429 -20.07 50.53 15.67
N GLY A 430 -21.20 50.39 16.33
CA GLY A 430 -21.89 51.47 16.99
C GLY A 430 -22.43 52.51 15.99
N ASP A 431 -22.10 53.78 16.17
CA ASP A 431 -22.51 54.87 15.28
C ASP A 431 -21.49 55.19 14.18
N ASN A 432 -20.33 54.55 14.22
CA ASN A 432 -19.19 54.78 13.31
C ASN A 432 -19.00 53.66 12.31
N TYR A 433 -18.42 53.99 11.14
CA TYR A 433 -17.91 53.00 10.22
C TYR A 433 -16.45 52.71 10.56
N LYS A 434 -16.11 51.41 10.60
CA LYS A 434 -14.76 50.98 10.82
C LYS A 434 -14.27 50.13 9.67
N MET A 435 -13.11 50.47 9.17
CA MET A 435 -12.37 49.63 8.22
C MET A 435 -11.45 48.70 9.03
N LEU A 436 -11.67 47.39 8.89
CA LEU A 436 -10.83 46.33 9.46
C LEU A 436 -9.92 45.81 8.38
N THR A 437 -8.64 45.74 8.67
CA THR A 437 -7.64 45.28 7.69
C THR A 437 -6.75 44.21 8.30
N LYS A 438 -6.58 43.12 7.57
CA LYS A 438 -5.58 42.08 7.89
C LYS A 438 -4.56 41.94 6.76
N GLY A 439 -3.32 41.60 7.11
CA GLY A 439 -2.31 41.34 6.09
C GLY A 439 -0.89 41.19 6.61
N ALA A 440 0.04 41.26 5.69
CA ALA A 440 1.45 41.04 5.97
C ALA A 440 2.04 42.16 6.83
N VAL A 441 2.79 41.77 7.86
CA VAL A 441 3.37 42.73 8.85
C VAL A 441 4.32 43.72 8.18
N ASP A 442 5.10 43.31 7.21
CA ASP A 442 6.03 44.13 6.43
C ASP A 442 5.31 45.25 5.67
N VAL A 443 4.15 44.99 5.13
CA VAL A 443 3.34 45.95 4.37
C VAL A 443 2.58 46.89 5.31
N LEU A 444 1.94 46.36 6.37
CA LEU A 444 1.15 47.16 7.30
C LEU A 444 2.00 48.04 8.19
N SER A 445 3.21 47.62 8.58
CA SER A 445 4.06 48.32 9.50
C SER A 445 4.38 49.79 9.08
N GLY A 446 4.43 50.07 7.76
CA GLY A 446 4.62 51.41 7.22
C GLY A 446 3.35 52.27 7.15
N ARG A 447 2.18 51.72 7.52
CA ARG A 447 0.84 52.37 7.39
C ARG A 447 0.16 52.56 8.74
N ILE A 448 0.82 52.21 9.85
CA ILE A 448 0.34 52.31 11.22
C ILE A 448 0.71 53.64 11.82
N ASN A 449 -0.23 54.36 12.42
CA ASN A 449 -0.06 55.63 13.11
C ASN A 449 -0.32 55.51 14.62
N GLU A 450 -1.17 54.59 15.05
CA GLU A 450 -1.54 54.39 16.45
C GLU A 450 -1.46 52.90 16.80
N VAL A 451 -1.36 52.56 18.06
CA VAL A 451 -1.42 51.21 18.60
C VAL A 451 -2.45 51.10 19.70
N LYS A 452 -3.23 50.03 19.69
CA LYS A 452 -4.18 49.68 20.75
C LYS A 452 -3.43 49.06 21.93
N THR A 453 -3.70 49.52 23.11
CA THR A 453 -3.12 49.05 24.37
C THR A 453 -4.20 48.62 25.36
N MET A 454 -3.77 48.06 26.49
CA MET A 454 -4.69 47.70 27.58
C MET A 454 -5.41 48.91 28.15
N ASP A 455 -4.80 50.09 28.09
CA ASP A 455 -5.34 51.34 28.65
C ASP A 455 -6.11 52.21 27.62
N GLY A 456 -5.99 51.89 26.33
CA GLY A 456 -6.64 52.69 25.27
C GLY A 456 -5.89 52.62 23.95
N LYS A 457 -5.73 53.78 23.28
CA LYS A 457 -4.89 53.90 22.07
C LYS A 457 -3.85 55.03 22.29
N ARG A 458 -2.66 54.84 21.72
CA ARG A 458 -1.57 55.81 21.75
C ARG A 458 -0.84 55.86 20.40
N PRO A 459 -0.10 56.94 20.13
CA PRO A 459 0.73 57.01 18.94
C PRO A 459 1.69 55.82 18.83
N PHE A 460 1.88 55.35 17.62
CA PHE A 460 2.83 54.26 17.27
C PHE A 460 4.24 54.85 17.16
N THR A 461 5.16 54.36 17.94
CA THR A 461 6.53 54.86 18.02
C THR A 461 7.53 54.04 17.24
N ALA A 462 8.77 54.53 17.09
CA ALA A 462 9.86 53.74 16.49
C ALA A 462 10.23 52.53 17.33
N GLU A 463 10.04 52.58 18.66
CA GLU A 463 10.24 51.45 19.57
C GLU A 463 9.21 50.36 19.35
N ASP A 464 7.93 50.73 19.15
CA ASP A 464 6.86 49.81 18.80
C ASP A 464 7.13 49.10 17.46
N LEU A 465 7.65 49.86 16.48
CA LEU A 465 8.03 49.25 15.19
C LEU A 465 9.18 48.26 15.33
N ALA A 466 10.16 48.55 16.17
CA ALA A 466 11.29 47.65 16.43
C ALA A 466 10.83 46.40 17.16
N GLU A 467 9.92 46.54 18.14
CA GLU A 467 9.34 45.40 18.85
C GLU A 467 8.46 44.56 17.96
N LEU A 468 7.59 45.15 17.15
CA LEU A 468 6.74 44.47 16.17
C LEU A 468 7.58 43.62 15.21
N LYS A 469 8.68 44.19 14.67
CA LYS A 469 9.62 43.46 13.80
C LYS A 469 10.33 42.32 14.53
N LYS A 470 10.71 42.52 15.78
CA LYS A 470 11.34 41.51 16.63
C LYS A 470 10.39 40.33 16.82
N VAL A 471 9.15 40.58 17.26
CA VAL A 471 8.14 39.53 17.48
C VAL A 471 7.78 38.82 16.18
N ASN A 472 7.61 39.57 15.07
CA ASN A 472 7.39 38.95 13.77
C ASN A 472 8.54 38.03 13.35
N THR A 473 9.79 38.43 13.63
CA THR A 473 10.97 37.58 13.35
C THR A 473 10.98 36.34 14.24
N GLU A 474 10.68 36.50 15.53
CA GLU A 474 10.60 35.40 16.48
C GLU A 474 9.53 34.37 16.05
N PHE A 475 8.33 34.84 15.75
CA PHE A 475 7.26 33.97 15.26
C PHE A 475 7.61 33.30 13.93
N SER A 476 8.23 34.02 13.00
CA SER A 476 8.71 33.45 11.73
C SER A 476 9.79 32.38 11.94
N GLN A 477 10.71 32.59 12.91
CA GLN A 477 11.72 31.57 13.27
C GLN A 477 11.11 30.31 13.89
N MET A 478 9.95 30.43 14.52
CA MET A 478 9.15 29.28 14.98
C MET A 478 8.38 28.59 13.83
N GLY A 479 8.49 29.10 12.60
CA GLY A 479 7.76 28.58 11.44
C GLY A 479 6.31 29.01 11.34
N LEU A 480 5.92 30.04 12.07
CA LEU A 480 4.56 30.56 12.07
C LEU A 480 4.35 31.56 10.91
N ARG A 481 3.19 31.52 10.26
CA ARG A 481 2.70 32.57 9.39
C ARG A 481 2.12 33.66 10.25
N VAL A 482 2.56 34.89 10.06
CA VAL A 482 2.15 36.04 10.89
C VAL A 482 1.29 37.01 10.07
N LEU A 483 0.14 37.38 10.60
CA LEU A 483 -0.73 38.42 10.08
C LEU A 483 -0.83 39.54 11.11
N ALA A 484 -0.73 40.80 10.67
CA ALA A 484 -1.14 41.96 11.46
C ALA A 484 -2.63 42.20 11.24
N VAL A 485 -3.32 42.60 12.30
CA VAL A 485 -4.71 43.06 12.29
C VAL A 485 -4.77 44.50 12.75
N CYS A 486 -5.43 45.30 11.94
CA CYS A 486 -5.54 46.73 12.13
C CYS A 486 -6.98 47.21 12.01
N GLU A 487 -7.32 48.30 12.65
CA GLU A 487 -8.60 49.03 12.51
C GLU A 487 -8.38 50.49 12.11
N ARG A 488 -9.35 51.08 11.45
CA ARG A 488 -9.40 52.52 11.18
C ARG A 488 -10.85 53.00 11.17
N ASP A 489 -11.13 54.18 11.75
CA ASP A 489 -12.42 54.88 11.60
C ASP A 489 -12.49 55.53 10.20
N VAL A 490 -13.59 55.32 9.47
CA VAL A 490 -13.84 55.87 8.12
C VAL A 490 -15.19 56.57 8.08
N ASP A 491 -15.29 57.60 7.22
CA ASP A 491 -16.52 58.42 7.12
C ASP A 491 -17.49 57.85 6.06
N THR A 492 -17.02 56.95 5.22
CA THR A 492 -17.81 56.37 4.10
C THR A 492 -17.60 54.85 4.01
N VAL A 493 -18.58 54.17 3.42
CA VAL A 493 -18.51 52.74 3.13
C VAL A 493 -17.81 52.40 1.82
N ASP A 494 -17.75 53.39 0.89
CA ASP A 494 -17.02 53.26 -0.36
C ASP A 494 -15.54 53.54 -0.10
N ILE A 495 -14.77 52.50 0.02
CA ILE A 495 -13.32 52.55 0.27
C ILE A 495 -12.53 52.13 -0.98
N SER A 496 -11.36 52.70 -1.10
CA SER A 496 -10.39 52.42 -2.16
C SER A 496 -9.04 51.99 -1.57
N VAL A 497 -8.14 51.51 -2.39
CA VAL A 497 -6.76 51.12 -1.99
C VAL A 497 -6.01 52.31 -1.38
N GLU A 498 -6.37 53.56 -1.75
CA GLU A 498 -5.76 54.80 -1.20
C GLU A 498 -6.12 55.05 0.25
N ASP A 499 -7.23 54.44 0.72
CA ASP A 499 -7.70 54.52 2.10
C ASP A 499 -6.94 53.62 3.06
N GLU A 500 -6.21 52.65 2.55
CA GLU A 500 -5.39 51.71 3.34
C GLU A 500 -4.14 52.36 3.96
N LYS A 501 -4.35 53.31 4.86
CA LYS A 501 -3.33 54.08 5.58
C LYS A 501 -3.87 54.58 6.92
N ASN A 502 -2.98 55.08 7.80
CA ASN A 502 -3.33 55.65 9.10
C ASN A 502 -4.07 54.67 10.03
N TYR A 503 -3.57 53.46 10.09
CA TYR A 503 -4.14 52.40 10.88
C TYR A 503 -3.84 52.49 12.37
N ILE A 504 -4.74 51.94 13.18
CA ILE A 504 -4.51 51.55 14.55
C ILE A 504 -4.15 50.06 14.57
N LEU A 505 -2.95 49.72 15.01
CA LEU A 505 -2.56 48.31 15.17
C LEU A 505 -3.30 47.71 16.36
N LEU A 506 -3.99 46.59 16.12
CA LEU A 506 -4.57 45.77 17.18
C LEU A 506 -3.55 44.76 17.69
N GLY A 507 -2.84 44.10 16.80
CA GLY A 507 -1.84 43.11 17.17
C GLY A 507 -1.46 42.17 16.04
N LEU A 508 -0.79 41.09 16.41
CA LEU A 508 -0.41 40.02 15.47
C LEU A 508 -1.12 38.72 15.79
N VAL A 509 -1.44 37.98 14.77
CA VAL A 509 -1.92 36.58 14.84
C VAL A 509 -0.94 35.68 14.10
N ALA A 510 -0.42 34.68 14.82
CA ALA A 510 0.58 33.77 14.31
C ALA A 510 0.00 32.37 14.23
N MET A 511 0.07 31.76 13.06
CA MET A 511 -0.56 30.48 12.76
C MET A 511 0.35 29.54 11.98
N GLN A 512 0.08 28.26 12.07
CA GLN A 512 0.77 27.22 11.29
C GLN A 512 -0.17 26.05 11.03
N ASP A 513 0.19 25.21 10.07
CA ASP A 513 -0.32 23.86 9.94
C ASP A 513 0.48 22.95 10.90
N PRO A 514 -0.10 22.52 12.03
CA PRO A 514 0.64 21.82 13.06
C PRO A 514 0.98 20.39 12.62
N PRO A 515 2.12 19.81 13.07
CA PRO A 515 2.38 18.42 12.88
C PRO A 515 1.30 17.56 13.56
N ARG A 516 1.00 16.40 12.97
CA ARG A 516 0.14 15.39 13.59
C ARG A 516 0.80 14.89 14.87
N GLU A 517 0.01 14.55 15.87
CA GLU A 517 0.51 14.09 17.18
C GLU A 517 1.37 12.82 17.04
N GLU A 518 0.98 11.93 16.14
CA GLU A 518 1.63 10.65 15.92
C GLU A 518 2.95 10.77 15.13
N SER A 519 3.17 11.88 14.42
CA SER A 519 4.33 12.04 13.51
C SER A 519 5.67 11.92 14.25
N ALA A 520 5.80 12.51 15.43
CA ALA A 520 7.05 12.45 16.20
C ALA A 520 7.39 11.02 16.65
N GLU A 521 6.38 10.26 17.12
CA GLU A 521 6.58 8.87 17.50
C GLU A 521 6.89 7.99 16.28
N ALA A 522 6.21 8.21 15.16
CA ALA A 522 6.45 7.50 13.93
C ALA A 522 7.87 7.72 13.40
N VAL A 523 8.37 8.97 13.41
CA VAL A 523 9.76 9.32 13.07
C VAL A 523 10.76 8.60 13.98
N ARG A 524 10.50 8.59 15.28
CA ARG A 524 11.35 7.87 16.24
C ARG A 524 11.39 6.36 15.94
N LYS A 525 10.25 5.75 15.64
CA LYS A 525 10.18 4.33 15.22
C LYS A 525 10.95 4.07 13.93
N CYS A 526 10.86 4.97 12.95
CA CYS A 526 11.69 4.88 11.73
C CYS A 526 13.17 4.84 12.06
N LYS A 527 13.68 5.80 12.86
CA LYS A 527 15.09 5.86 13.24
C LYS A 527 15.55 4.59 13.98
N THR A 528 14.74 4.08 14.90
CA THR A 528 15.01 2.80 15.59
C THR A 528 15.07 1.62 14.61
N ALA A 529 14.21 1.61 13.61
CA ALA A 529 14.17 0.60 12.58
C ALA A 529 15.25 0.74 11.49
N GLY A 530 16.18 1.69 11.64
CA GLY A 530 17.21 1.97 10.65
C GLY A 530 16.70 2.61 9.37
N ILE A 531 15.49 3.20 9.40
CA ILE A 531 14.86 3.91 8.29
C ILE A 531 15.12 5.39 8.46
N ARG A 532 15.57 6.06 7.41
CA ARG A 532 15.79 7.50 7.40
C ARG A 532 14.60 8.25 6.82
N PRO A 533 13.83 8.99 7.63
CA PRO A 533 12.83 9.91 7.13
C PRO A 533 13.48 11.21 6.63
N ILE A 534 13.01 11.69 5.49
CA ILE A 534 13.45 12.91 4.82
C ILE A 534 12.19 13.73 4.53
N MET A 535 12.22 15.01 4.88
CA MET A 535 11.14 15.93 4.53
C MET A 535 11.44 16.63 3.21
N ILE A 536 10.46 16.64 2.30
CA ILE A 536 10.52 17.32 1.01
C ILE A 536 9.28 18.20 0.88
N THR A 537 9.43 19.51 0.72
CA THR A 537 8.29 20.43 0.71
C THR A 537 8.50 21.64 -0.19
N GLY A 538 7.38 22.19 -0.70
CA GLY A 538 7.36 23.51 -1.36
C GLY A 538 7.51 24.70 -0.40
N ASP A 539 7.37 24.49 0.90
CA ASP A 539 7.44 25.53 1.92
C ASP A 539 8.81 26.20 2.04
N HIS A 540 8.81 27.33 2.74
CA HIS A 540 10.03 28.06 3.07
C HIS A 540 10.92 27.25 4.03
N LEU A 541 12.24 27.38 3.87
CA LEU A 541 13.26 26.63 4.61
C LEU A 541 13.11 26.76 6.14
N VAL A 542 12.77 27.95 6.63
CA VAL A 542 12.61 28.21 8.08
C VAL A 542 11.43 27.40 8.63
N THR A 543 10.28 27.46 7.97
CA THR A 543 9.07 26.72 8.38
C THR A 543 9.31 25.20 8.34
N ALA A 544 9.88 24.71 7.24
CA ALA A 544 10.20 23.30 7.08
C ALA A 544 11.16 22.79 8.17
N SER A 545 12.21 23.61 8.47
CA SER A 545 13.20 23.27 9.51
C SER A 545 12.59 23.26 10.91
N ALA A 546 11.71 24.21 11.24
CA ALA A 546 11.04 24.27 12.54
C ALA A 546 10.17 23.03 12.78
N ILE A 547 9.35 22.66 11.80
CA ILE A 547 8.51 21.46 11.86
C ILE A 547 9.36 20.19 11.94
N ALA A 548 10.38 20.07 11.08
CA ALA A 548 11.26 18.91 11.05
C ALA A 548 12.01 18.70 12.38
N ARG A 549 12.43 19.77 13.06
CA ARG A 549 13.00 19.68 14.41
C ARG A 549 11.97 19.21 15.43
N LYS A 550 10.77 19.77 15.39
CA LYS A 550 9.69 19.43 16.33
C LYS A 550 9.30 17.95 16.27
N ILE A 551 9.29 17.34 15.07
CA ILE A 551 8.98 15.92 14.90
C ILE A 551 10.21 15.00 14.90
N GLY A 552 11.41 15.57 15.01
CA GLY A 552 12.66 14.82 15.15
C GLY A 552 13.26 14.31 13.83
N ILE A 553 12.83 14.80 12.66
CA ILE A 553 13.50 14.51 11.37
C ILE A 553 14.86 15.23 11.31
N LEU A 554 14.89 16.49 11.69
CA LEU A 554 16.09 17.34 11.69
C LEU A 554 16.68 17.39 13.11
N ASP A 555 17.84 16.77 13.29
CA ASP A 555 18.63 16.83 14.51
C ASP A 555 19.55 18.08 14.50
N ASP A 556 20.23 18.38 15.61
CA ASP A 556 21.12 19.54 15.74
C ASP A 556 22.25 19.57 14.70
N ASN A 557 22.73 18.40 14.29
CA ASN A 557 23.76 18.23 13.25
C ASN A 557 23.17 18.00 11.85
N GLY A 558 21.83 17.95 11.72
CA GLY A 558 21.15 17.68 10.46
C GLY A 558 21.19 18.90 9.54
N ARG A 559 21.18 18.66 8.23
CA ARG A 559 21.21 19.71 7.21
C ARG A 559 19.85 19.89 6.56
N ALA A 560 19.44 21.17 6.45
CA ALA A 560 18.26 21.59 5.69
C ALA A 560 18.73 22.50 4.54
N VAL A 561 18.15 22.32 3.36
CA VAL A 561 18.54 23.06 2.14
C VAL A 561 17.33 23.47 1.31
N GLU A 562 17.50 24.51 0.49
CA GLU A 562 16.53 24.86 -0.57
C GLU A 562 16.78 24.06 -1.85
N GLY A 563 15.72 23.74 -2.60
CA GLY A 563 15.77 22.96 -3.83
C GLY A 563 16.75 23.49 -4.87
N ARG A 564 16.86 24.83 -5.01
CA ARG A 564 17.81 25.46 -5.95
C ARG A 564 19.28 25.04 -5.72
N LYS A 565 19.65 24.53 -4.54
CA LYS A 565 21.03 24.05 -4.30
C LYS A 565 21.33 22.75 -5.04
N ILE A 566 20.32 22.00 -5.45
CA ILE A 566 20.48 20.73 -6.17
C ILE A 566 20.28 20.88 -7.69
N GLU A 567 19.86 22.06 -8.18
CA GLU A 567 19.59 22.28 -9.62
C GLU A 567 20.82 22.00 -10.49
N ASN A 568 21.98 22.52 -10.08
CA ASN A 568 23.20 22.49 -10.85
C ASN A 568 24.15 21.33 -10.50
N LEU A 569 23.77 20.45 -9.58
CA LEU A 569 24.57 19.29 -9.22
C LEU A 569 24.45 18.21 -10.29
N SER A 570 25.56 17.58 -10.65
CA SER A 570 25.53 16.34 -11.44
C SER A 570 24.86 15.21 -10.62
N ASP A 571 24.56 14.10 -11.26
CA ASP A 571 23.94 12.97 -10.57
C ASP A 571 24.88 12.35 -9.53
N GLU A 572 26.18 12.29 -9.81
CA GLU A 572 27.22 11.80 -8.90
C GLU A 572 27.39 12.72 -7.68
N GLU A 573 27.43 14.04 -7.92
CA GLU A 573 27.50 15.04 -6.84
C GLU A 573 26.25 15.00 -5.96
N LEU A 574 25.07 14.80 -6.57
CA LEU A 574 23.82 14.68 -5.84
C LEU A 574 23.80 13.41 -4.98
N ASP A 575 24.32 12.29 -5.48
CA ASP A 575 24.41 11.03 -4.73
C ASP A 575 25.23 11.17 -3.44
N GLU A 576 26.29 11.97 -3.46
CA GLU A 576 27.04 12.29 -2.23
C GLU A 576 26.25 13.26 -1.34
N PHE A 577 25.71 14.31 -1.94
CA PHE A 577 25.02 15.40 -1.24
C PHE A 577 23.79 14.96 -0.44
N VAL A 578 22.98 14.04 -0.97
CA VAL A 578 21.73 13.57 -0.32
C VAL A 578 22.00 12.89 1.02
N SER A 579 23.22 12.37 1.24
CA SER A 579 23.57 11.66 2.47
C SER A 579 23.52 12.53 3.73
N ASP A 580 23.77 13.83 3.60
CA ASP A 580 23.86 14.78 4.71
C ASP A 580 22.56 15.57 4.93
N VAL A 581 21.64 15.55 3.97
CA VAL A 581 20.44 16.38 3.99
C VAL A 581 19.24 15.59 4.49
N SER A 582 18.49 16.17 5.43
CA SER A 582 17.26 15.61 5.98
C SER A 582 16.02 16.42 5.62
N VAL A 583 16.19 17.67 5.16
CA VAL A 583 15.07 18.56 4.79
C VAL A 583 15.38 19.30 3.49
N TYR A 584 14.48 19.18 2.53
CA TYR A 584 14.51 19.93 1.28
C TYR A 584 13.28 20.84 1.21
N ALA A 585 13.51 22.14 1.13
CA ALA A 585 12.51 23.21 1.09
C ALA A 585 12.46 23.86 -0.30
N ARG A 586 11.31 24.44 -0.69
CA ARG A 586 11.11 25.07 -2.01
C ARG A 586 11.54 24.17 -3.17
N VAL A 587 11.10 22.92 -3.16
CA VAL A 587 11.44 21.95 -4.21
C VAL A 587 10.41 21.97 -5.33
N SER A 588 10.90 21.85 -6.58
CA SER A 588 10.08 21.58 -7.76
C SER A 588 9.79 20.08 -7.91
N PRO A 589 8.83 19.67 -8.76
CA PRO A 589 8.60 18.26 -9.08
C PRO A 589 9.86 17.53 -9.57
N GLU A 590 10.68 18.17 -10.40
CA GLU A 590 11.95 17.58 -10.88
C GLU A 590 12.93 17.31 -9.74
N HIS A 591 13.02 18.22 -8.77
CA HIS A 591 13.87 18.02 -7.61
C HIS A 591 13.45 16.77 -6.84
N LYS A 592 12.12 16.52 -6.67
CA LYS A 592 11.59 15.35 -6.00
C LYS A 592 12.05 14.05 -6.68
N ILE A 593 11.96 14.00 -8.02
CA ILE A 593 12.41 12.85 -8.82
C ILE A 593 13.91 12.62 -8.64
N ARG A 594 14.71 13.68 -8.73
CA ARG A 594 16.18 13.59 -8.63
C ARG A 594 16.63 13.10 -7.26
N ILE A 595 15.99 13.58 -6.17
CA ILE A 595 16.28 13.13 -4.80
C ILE A 595 15.96 11.63 -4.65
N VAL A 596 14.79 11.20 -5.11
CA VAL A 596 14.39 9.78 -5.08
C VAL A 596 15.39 8.92 -5.86
N SER A 597 15.73 9.33 -7.09
CA SER A 597 16.65 8.60 -7.96
C SER A 597 18.07 8.52 -7.38
N ALA A 598 18.55 9.58 -6.73
CA ALA A 598 19.85 9.58 -6.06
C ALA A 598 19.93 8.51 -4.94
N TRP A 599 18.91 8.42 -4.11
CA TRP A 599 18.85 7.38 -3.08
C TRP A 599 18.75 5.96 -3.67
N GLN A 600 17.99 5.80 -4.78
CA GLN A 600 17.89 4.53 -5.49
C GLN A 600 19.22 4.08 -6.12
N ARG A 601 20.00 5.01 -6.72
CA ARG A 601 21.34 4.73 -7.26
C ARG A 601 22.32 4.27 -6.16
N LYS A 602 22.16 4.77 -4.95
CA LYS A 602 22.92 4.32 -3.77
C LYS A 602 22.49 2.93 -3.27
N GLY A 603 21.49 2.29 -3.90
CA GLY A 603 21.01 0.95 -3.56
C GLY A 603 19.98 0.89 -2.43
N TYR A 604 19.43 2.03 -2.01
CA TYR A 604 18.36 2.07 -1.01
C TYR A 604 16.98 1.86 -1.65
N ILE A 605 16.05 1.31 -0.89
CA ILE A 605 14.64 1.22 -1.24
C ILE A 605 13.95 2.48 -0.72
N VAL A 606 13.37 3.24 -1.63
CA VAL A 606 12.80 4.56 -1.36
C VAL A 606 11.27 4.50 -1.39
N SER A 607 10.65 4.95 -0.31
CA SER A 607 9.22 5.31 -0.29
C SER A 607 9.09 6.82 -0.48
N MET A 608 8.19 7.27 -1.35
CA MET A 608 7.87 8.68 -1.58
C MET A 608 6.40 8.93 -1.32
N THR A 609 6.07 9.97 -0.56
CA THR A 609 4.67 10.39 -0.35
C THR A 609 4.36 11.68 -1.10
N GLY A 610 3.12 11.83 -1.53
CA GLY A 610 2.62 13.05 -2.16
C GLY A 610 1.10 13.01 -2.32
N ASP A 611 0.51 14.19 -2.56
CA ASP A 611 -0.94 14.35 -2.71
C ASP A 611 -1.32 15.07 -4.03
N GLY A 612 -0.39 15.80 -4.62
CA GLY A 612 -0.64 16.60 -5.80
C GLY A 612 -0.25 15.95 -7.14
N VAL A 613 -0.72 16.56 -8.22
CA VAL A 613 -0.31 16.22 -9.60
C VAL A 613 1.21 16.35 -9.73
N ASN A 614 1.80 17.33 -9.07
CA ASN A 614 3.24 17.59 -9.08
C ASN A 614 4.09 16.48 -8.44
N ASP A 615 3.46 15.63 -7.64
CA ASP A 615 4.12 14.50 -6.97
C ASP A 615 4.08 13.22 -7.78
N ALA A 616 3.13 13.10 -8.69
CA ALA A 616 2.87 11.87 -9.43
C ALA A 616 4.13 11.29 -10.13
N PRO A 617 4.99 12.07 -10.78
CA PRO A 617 6.22 11.56 -11.38
C PRO A 617 7.18 10.98 -10.33
N ALA A 618 7.32 11.62 -9.17
CA ALA A 618 8.18 11.15 -8.09
C ALA A 618 7.59 9.90 -7.40
N LEU A 619 6.25 9.83 -7.24
CA LEU A 619 5.55 8.66 -6.74
C LEU A 619 5.74 7.44 -7.65
N LYS A 620 5.67 7.65 -8.97
CA LYS A 620 5.90 6.60 -9.97
C LYS A 620 7.35 6.14 -10.00
N GLN A 621 8.32 7.05 -9.80
CA GLN A 621 9.76 6.77 -9.76
C GLN A 621 10.17 5.98 -8.52
N ALA A 622 9.57 6.25 -7.37
CA ALA A 622 9.89 5.58 -6.11
C ALA A 622 9.65 4.07 -6.17
N ASP A 623 10.42 3.29 -5.39
CA ASP A 623 10.16 1.86 -5.24
C ASP A 623 8.76 1.64 -4.63
N ILE A 624 8.33 2.55 -3.74
CA ILE A 624 6.99 2.58 -3.15
C ILE A 624 6.45 4.01 -3.15
N GLY A 625 5.65 4.36 -4.16
CA GLY A 625 4.88 5.58 -4.14
C GLY A 625 3.67 5.44 -3.22
N VAL A 626 3.43 6.45 -2.39
CA VAL A 626 2.36 6.49 -1.39
C VAL A 626 1.54 7.76 -1.61
N ALA A 627 0.30 7.62 -2.03
CA ALA A 627 -0.61 8.75 -2.20
C ALA A 627 -1.53 8.94 -0.99
N MET A 628 -1.96 10.17 -0.78
CA MET A 628 -2.99 10.50 0.20
C MET A 628 -4.36 10.10 -0.36
N GLY A 629 -5.23 9.57 0.49
CA GLY A 629 -6.55 9.09 0.08
C GLY A 629 -7.63 10.16 0.18
N ILE A 630 -7.52 11.07 1.18
CA ILE A 630 -8.47 12.15 1.42
C ILE A 630 -8.10 13.37 0.58
N THR A 631 -6.88 13.88 0.74
CA THR A 631 -6.42 15.10 0.08
C THR A 631 -5.78 14.86 -1.28
N GLY A 632 -5.41 13.60 -1.57
CA GLY A 632 -4.68 13.26 -2.79
C GLY A 632 -5.52 13.34 -4.06
N SER A 633 -4.94 13.94 -5.10
CA SER A 633 -5.51 13.93 -6.44
C SER A 633 -5.57 12.51 -7.02
N GLU A 634 -6.51 12.25 -7.91
CA GLU A 634 -6.60 10.94 -8.58
C GLU A 634 -5.32 10.59 -9.36
N VAL A 635 -4.64 11.59 -9.93
CA VAL A 635 -3.33 11.44 -10.58
C VAL A 635 -2.29 10.88 -9.61
N ALA A 636 -2.20 11.45 -8.40
CA ALA A 636 -1.28 10.97 -7.37
C ALA A 636 -1.62 9.54 -6.95
N LYS A 637 -2.92 9.26 -6.73
CA LYS A 637 -3.40 7.91 -6.38
C LYS A 637 -3.09 6.88 -7.45
N ASP A 638 -3.22 7.24 -8.74
CA ASP A 638 -2.92 6.33 -9.85
C ASP A 638 -1.42 6.06 -10.00
N ALA A 639 -0.59 7.06 -9.84
CA ALA A 639 0.86 6.91 -9.87
C ALA A 639 1.39 6.06 -8.71
N ALA A 640 0.70 6.05 -7.58
CA ALA A 640 1.14 5.41 -6.35
C ALA A 640 0.99 3.88 -6.37
N SER A 641 1.78 3.22 -5.54
CA SER A 641 1.68 1.77 -5.27
C SER A 641 0.82 1.47 -4.04
N MET A 642 0.63 2.48 -3.18
CA MET A 642 -0.16 2.42 -1.95
C MET A 642 -0.92 3.72 -1.75
N VAL A 643 -2.15 3.65 -1.23
CA VAL A 643 -2.97 4.82 -0.89
C VAL A 643 -3.31 4.76 0.59
N LEU A 644 -3.16 5.89 1.30
CA LEU A 644 -3.49 6.02 2.72
C LEU A 644 -4.88 6.61 2.88
N THR A 645 -5.81 5.89 3.47
CA THR A 645 -7.19 6.39 3.65
C THR A 645 -7.34 7.40 4.80
N ASP A 646 -6.28 7.60 5.59
CA ASP A 646 -6.23 8.52 6.74
C ASP A 646 -5.19 9.64 6.57
N ASP A 647 -4.52 9.71 5.43
CA ASP A 647 -3.45 10.67 5.10
C ASP A 647 -2.37 10.80 6.20
N ASN A 648 -2.07 9.71 6.91
CA ASN A 648 -1.22 9.76 8.11
C ASN A 648 0.14 9.09 7.89
N PHE A 649 1.22 9.83 8.15
CA PHE A 649 2.60 9.29 8.09
C PHE A 649 2.79 8.06 8.99
N ALA A 650 2.15 8.00 10.15
CA ALA A 650 2.25 6.86 11.06
C ALA A 650 1.73 5.56 10.42
N THR A 651 0.77 5.65 9.51
CA THR A 651 0.24 4.50 8.76
C THR A 651 1.27 3.93 7.80
N ILE A 652 2.15 4.76 7.21
CA ILE A 652 3.29 4.28 6.42
C ILE A 652 4.21 3.42 7.26
N VAL A 653 4.53 3.88 8.47
CA VAL A 653 5.42 3.15 9.40
C VAL A 653 4.80 1.82 9.82
N LYS A 654 3.49 1.78 10.07
CA LYS A 654 2.74 0.54 10.31
C LYS A 654 2.74 -0.38 9.09
N ALA A 655 2.58 0.16 7.89
CA ALA A 655 2.64 -0.61 6.65
C ALA A 655 4.01 -1.26 6.45
N ILE A 656 5.10 -0.55 6.78
CA ILE A 656 6.46 -1.09 6.76
C ILE A 656 6.63 -2.20 7.81
N GLU A 657 6.14 -2.02 9.04
CA GLU A 657 6.13 -3.03 10.08
C GLU A 657 5.38 -4.29 9.61
N ASN A 658 4.22 -4.13 9.00
CA ASN A 658 3.43 -5.21 8.42
C ASN A 658 4.19 -5.92 7.29
N GLY A 659 4.80 -5.17 6.38
CA GLY A 659 5.61 -5.70 5.28
C GLY A 659 6.80 -6.53 5.78
N ARG A 660 7.50 -6.08 6.83
CA ARG A 660 8.58 -6.83 7.48
C ARG A 660 8.09 -8.14 8.11
N ASN A 661 6.96 -8.09 8.81
CA ASN A 661 6.35 -9.28 9.40
C ASN A 661 5.90 -10.28 8.33
N LEU A 662 5.25 -9.78 7.27
CA LEU A 662 4.78 -10.59 6.16
C LEU A 662 5.94 -11.33 5.48
N TYR A 663 7.01 -10.63 5.17
CA TYR A 663 8.21 -11.25 4.59
C TYR A 663 8.80 -12.33 5.51
N ARG A 664 8.89 -12.06 6.81
CA ARG A 664 9.37 -13.02 7.81
C ARG A 664 8.46 -14.25 7.87
N ASN A 665 7.15 -14.07 7.77
CA ASN A 665 6.18 -15.15 7.76
C ASN A 665 6.30 -16.02 6.50
N ILE A 666 6.48 -15.40 5.33
CA ILE A 666 6.78 -16.11 4.08
C ILE A 666 8.06 -16.93 4.22
N GLN A 667 9.12 -16.33 4.76
CA GLN A 667 10.40 -17.01 4.96
C GLN A 667 10.27 -18.23 5.88
N ARG A 668 9.47 -18.13 6.94
CA ARG A 668 9.18 -19.23 7.87
C ARG A 668 8.36 -20.35 7.22
N ALA A 669 7.37 -20.01 6.40
CA ALA A 669 6.62 -20.98 5.63
C ALA A 669 7.51 -21.74 4.64
N ILE A 670 8.44 -21.03 3.98
CA ILE A 670 9.45 -21.64 3.08
C ILE A 670 10.38 -22.56 3.88
N GLN A 671 10.88 -22.12 5.03
CA GLN A 671 11.75 -22.93 5.90
C GLN A 671 11.03 -24.23 6.31
N PHE A 672 9.77 -24.12 6.73
CA PHE A 672 8.94 -25.27 7.11
C PHE A 672 8.81 -26.29 5.97
N LEU A 673 8.43 -25.85 4.78
CA LEU A 673 8.25 -26.73 3.63
C LEU A 673 9.57 -27.41 3.21
N LEU A 674 10.62 -26.63 3.08
CA LEU A 674 11.91 -27.14 2.59
C LEU A 674 12.60 -28.06 3.61
N SER A 675 12.48 -27.78 4.92
CA SER A 675 13.05 -28.69 5.94
C SER A 675 12.37 -30.05 5.95
N GLY A 676 11.03 -30.06 5.79
CA GLY A 676 10.28 -31.30 5.66
C GLY A 676 10.64 -32.11 4.41
N ASN A 677 10.78 -31.43 3.26
CA ASN A 677 11.17 -32.10 2.01
C ASN A 677 12.62 -32.63 2.09
N THR A 678 13.54 -31.85 2.70
CA THR A 678 14.92 -32.29 2.96
C THR A 678 14.95 -33.58 3.78
N ALA A 679 14.10 -33.69 4.79
CA ALA A 679 13.99 -34.89 5.62
C ALA A 679 13.53 -36.13 4.78
N GLY A 680 12.51 -35.94 3.94
CA GLY A 680 12.05 -36.98 3.03
C GLY A 680 13.14 -37.48 2.06
N ILE A 681 13.84 -36.51 1.43
CA ILE A 681 14.96 -36.82 0.52
C ILE A 681 16.05 -37.58 1.25
N LEU A 682 16.47 -37.13 2.43
CA LEU A 682 17.54 -37.78 3.20
C LEU A 682 17.14 -39.18 3.63
N ALA A 683 15.89 -39.43 4.03
CA ALA A 683 15.42 -40.76 4.39
C ALA A 683 15.42 -41.71 3.21
N VAL A 684 14.96 -41.27 2.04
CA VAL A 684 14.96 -42.08 0.81
C VAL A 684 16.39 -42.36 0.33
N LEU A 685 17.26 -41.37 0.29
CA LEU A 685 18.67 -41.55 -0.07
C LEU A 685 19.38 -42.53 0.88
N TYR A 686 19.15 -42.34 2.20
CA TYR A 686 19.74 -43.25 3.16
C TYR A 686 19.27 -44.69 2.99
N ALA A 687 17.96 -44.89 2.76
CA ALA A 687 17.42 -46.24 2.49
C ALA A 687 18.03 -46.85 1.22
N SER A 688 18.14 -46.07 0.15
CA SER A 688 18.78 -46.52 -1.10
C SER A 688 20.26 -46.89 -0.88
N PHE A 689 21.03 -46.05 -0.18
CA PHE A 689 22.44 -46.36 0.09
C PHE A 689 22.64 -47.61 0.95
N MET A 690 21.75 -47.86 1.92
CA MET A 690 21.81 -49.01 2.81
C MET A 690 21.12 -50.26 2.28
N ALA A 691 20.60 -50.25 1.05
CA ALA A 691 19.82 -51.32 0.44
C ALA A 691 18.63 -51.76 1.31
N LEU A 692 17.96 -50.77 1.95
CA LEU A 692 16.76 -51.00 2.72
C LEU A 692 15.50 -50.92 1.84
N PRO A 693 14.37 -51.52 2.26
CA PRO A 693 13.09 -51.31 1.58
C PRO A 693 12.71 -49.83 1.52
N VAL A 694 11.90 -49.47 0.53
CA VAL A 694 11.42 -48.11 0.33
C VAL A 694 10.72 -47.56 1.57
N PRO A 695 11.20 -46.45 2.17
CA PRO A 695 10.59 -45.92 3.40
C PRO A 695 9.23 -45.28 3.16
N PHE A 696 8.93 -44.80 1.95
CA PHE A 696 7.67 -44.14 1.62
C PHE A 696 7.13 -44.64 0.27
N LYS A 697 5.83 -44.93 0.24
CA LYS A 697 5.10 -45.09 -1.02
C LYS A 697 4.71 -43.71 -1.58
N ALA A 698 4.46 -43.58 -2.89
CA ALA A 698 4.09 -42.31 -3.53
C ALA A 698 2.85 -41.67 -2.87
N VAL A 699 1.87 -42.50 -2.49
CA VAL A 699 0.66 -42.06 -1.78
C VAL A 699 0.96 -41.42 -0.43
N HIS A 700 1.98 -41.90 0.31
CA HIS A 700 2.40 -41.30 1.59
C HIS A 700 2.91 -39.86 1.40
N LEU A 701 3.74 -39.64 0.38
CA LEU A 701 4.35 -38.34 0.09
C LEU A 701 3.32 -37.34 -0.42
N LEU A 702 2.37 -37.80 -1.22
CA LEU A 702 1.24 -36.98 -1.66
C LEU A 702 0.34 -36.59 -0.49
N PHE A 703 0.05 -37.51 0.43
CA PHE A 703 -0.68 -37.18 1.65
C PHE A 703 0.02 -36.09 2.46
N ILE A 704 1.34 -36.21 2.63
CA ILE A 704 2.14 -35.21 3.36
C ILE A 704 2.08 -33.87 2.69
N ASN A 705 2.42 -33.76 1.41
CA ASN A 705 2.49 -32.51 0.67
C ASN A 705 1.14 -31.79 0.60
N LEU A 706 0.07 -32.55 0.40
CA LEU A 706 -1.26 -32.01 0.19
C LEU A 706 -1.95 -31.61 1.50
N LEU A 707 -2.03 -32.53 2.45
CA LEU A 707 -2.87 -32.38 3.64
C LEU A 707 -2.11 -31.85 4.84
N THR A 708 -0.88 -32.25 5.06
CA THR A 708 -0.15 -31.91 6.26
C THR A 708 0.81 -30.74 6.12
N ASP A 709 1.19 -30.36 4.90
CA ASP A 709 2.09 -29.24 4.67
C ASP A 709 1.37 -27.94 4.35
N SER A 710 0.33 -27.99 3.54
CA SER A 710 -0.35 -26.78 3.05
C SER A 710 -0.97 -25.97 4.18
N LEU A 711 -1.67 -26.63 5.11
CA LEU A 711 -2.37 -25.93 6.21
C LEU A 711 -1.40 -25.26 7.20
N PRO A 712 -0.35 -25.93 7.72
CA PRO A 712 0.62 -25.27 8.60
C PRO A 712 1.43 -24.18 7.90
N ALA A 713 1.75 -24.34 6.62
CA ALA A 713 2.48 -23.33 5.88
C ALA A 713 1.64 -22.05 5.69
N ILE A 714 0.33 -22.15 5.36
CA ILE A 714 -0.60 -21.02 5.34
C ILE A 714 -0.72 -20.42 6.75
N ALA A 715 -0.83 -21.25 7.79
CA ALA A 715 -0.92 -20.78 9.17
C ALA A 715 0.33 -20.00 9.61
N LEU A 716 1.54 -20.40 9.17
CA LEU A 716 2.77 -19.64 9.37
C LEU A 716 2.75 -18.31 8.62
N GLY A 717 2.17 -18.29 7.43
CA GLY A 717 1.99 -17.07 6.65
C GLY A 717 1.15 -16.00 7.35
N VAL A 718 0.18 -16.43 8.17
CA VAL A 718 -0.68 -15.54 8.96
C VAL A 718 -0.26 -15.46 10.44
N GLU A 719 0.99 -15.76 10.76
CA GLU A 719 1.53 -15.65 12.14
C GLU A 719 1.32 -14.21 12.66
N PRO A 720 0.87 -14.05 13.91
CA PRO A 720 0.69 -12.74 14.52
C PRO A 720 1.93 -11.87 14.48
N HIS A 721 1.73 -10.57 14.24
CA HIS A 721 2.81 -9.61 14.09
C HIS A 721 3.60 -9.44 15.38
N SER A 722 4.90 -9.20 15.23
CA SER A 722 5.82 -8.90 16.30
C SER A 722 6.44 -7.53 16.05
N SER A 723 6.40 -6.63 17.02
CA SER A 723 7.03 -5.31 16.94
C SER A 723 8.56 -5.39 16.92
N ASP A 724 9.14 -6.54 17.26
CA ASP A 724 10.60 -6.78 17.24
C ASP A 724 11.21 -6.50 15.85
N VAL A 725 10.42 -6.59 14.77
CA VAL A 725 10.88 -6.33 13.40
C VAL A 725 11.33 -4.88 13.20
N MET A 726 10.82 -3.95 14.01
CA MET A 726 11.19 -2.53 13.95
C MET A 726 12.46 -2.21 14.75
N ASN A 727 13.08 -3.20 15.38
CA ASN A 727 14.42 -3.09 15.97
C ASN A 727 15.53 -3.60 15.03
N GLU A 728 15.16 -4.05 13.85
CA GLU A 728 16.09 -4.58 12.84
C GLU A 728 16.31 -3.55 11.73
N LYS A 729 17.52 -3.52 11.15
CA LYS A 729 17.82 -2.67 10.00
C LYS A 729 17.07 -3.16 8.75
N PRO A 730 16.77 -2.28 7.80
CA PRO A 730 16.17 -2.66 6.52
C PRO A 730 17.02 -3.69 5.78
N ARG A 731 16.37 -4.59 5.03
CA ARG A 731 17.05 -5.56 4.19
C ARG A 731 17.66 -4.87 2.97
N PRO A 732 18.87 -5.29 2.55
CA PRO A 732 19.43 -4.88 1.26
C PRO A 732 18.51 -5.31 0.09
N LYS A 733 18.44 -4.50 -0.97
CA LYS A 733 17.61 -4.74 -2.17
C LYS A 733 17.83 -6.13 -2.79
N ASN A 734 19.07 -6.59 -2.81
CA ASN A 734 19.47 -7.83 -3.49
C ASN A 734 19.55 -9.04 -2.55
N GLN A 735 19.02 -8.96 -1.33
CA GLN A 735 19.09 -10.07 -0.39
C GLN A 735 18.10 -11.17 -0.79
N SER A 736 18.62 -12.36 -1.09
CA SER A 736 17.80 -13.55 -1.33
C SER A 736 16.95 -13.89 -0.10
N ILE A 737 15.74 -14.37 -0.33
CA ILE A 737 14.86 -14.89 0.72
C ILE A 737 15.49 -16.08 1.46
N LEU A 738 16.25 -16.90 0.74
CA LEU A 738 17.03 -18.01 1.28
C LEU A 738 18.41 -17.53 1.68
N THR A 739 18.51 -16.87 2.83
CA THR A 739 19.80 -16.48 3.41
C THR A 739 20.58 -17.71 3.86
N LYS A 740 21.92 -17.57 4.03
CA LYS A 740 22.76 -18.68 4.56
C LYS A 740 22.20 -19.21 5.88
N LYS A 741 21.71 -18.35 6.77
CA LYS A 741 21.09 -18.74 8.03
C LYS A 741 19.86 -19.64 7.81
N VAL A 742 18.97 -19.25 6.91
CA VAL A 742 17.74 -20.02 6.60
C VAL A 742 18.09 -21.36 5.98
N LEU A 743 19.03 -21.40 5.03
CA LEU A 743 19.51 -22.66 4.44
C LEU A 743 20.12 -23.59 5.49
N THR A 744 20.94 -23.06 6.39
CA THR A 744 21.50 -23.87 7.49
C THR A 744 20.40 -24.42 8.40
N ASN A 745 19.38 -23.62 8.71
CA ASN A 745 18.24 -24.09 9.50
C ASN A 745 17.49 -25.20 8.78
N ILE A 746 17.17 -25.01 7.49
CA ILE A 746 16.52 -26.03 6.65
C ILE A 746 17.30 -27.36 6.69
N CYS A 747 18.60 -27.31 6.46
CA CYS A 747 19.44 -28.53 6.47
C CYS A 747 19.44 -29.21 7.86
N VAL A 748 19.68 -28.45 8.92
CA VAL A 748 19.79 -29.03 10.28
C VAL A 748 18.44 -29.58 10.76
N GLU A 749 17.37 -28.82 10.57
CA GLU A 749 16.00 -29.23 10.93
C GLU A 749 15.58 -30.44 10.09
N GLY A 750 15.90 -30.45 8.79
CA GLY A 750 15.65 -31.58 7.90
C GLY A 750 16.41 -32.85 8.32
N VAL A 751 17.68 -32.72 8.72
CA VAL A 751 18.46 -33.85 9.26
C VAL A 751 17.82 -34.41 10.53
N VAL A 752 17.42 -33.54 11.48
CA VAL A 752 16.76 -33.98 12.73
C VAL A 752 15.48 -34.77 12.43
N ILE A 753 14.62 -34.24 11.57
CA ILE A 753 13.37 -34.90 11.17
C ILE A 753 13.68 -36.22 10.45
N GLY A 754 14.63 -36.24 9.51
CA GLY A 754 15.04 -37.41 8.78
C GLY A 754 15.60 -38.50 9.67
N VAL A 755 16.47 -38.18 10.64
CA VAL A 755 17.00 -39.15 11.61
C VAL A 755 15.89 -39.77 12.46
N MET A 756 14.95 -38.95 12.99
CA MET A 756 13.83 -39.47 13.77
C MET A 756 12.93 -40.38 12.93
N THR A 757 12.72 -40.03 11.66
CA THR A 757 11.98 -40.87 10.71
C THR A 757 12.66 -42.21 10.47
N MET A 758 13.99 -42.20 10.30
CA MET A 758 14.74 -43.48 10.09
C MET A 758 14.84 -44.35 11.35
N ILE A 759 14.89 -43.72 12.54
CA ILE A 759 14.79 -44.49 13.78
C ILE A 759 13.43 -45.21 13.85
N ALA A 760 12.31 -44.52 13.52
CA ALA A 760 11.00 -45.15 13.44
C ALA A 760 10.95 -46.26 12.41
N PHE A 761 11.59 -46.07 11.23
CA PHE A 761 11.71 -47.05 10.21
C PHE A 761 12.39 -48.33 10.74
N TYR A 762 13.55 -48.18 11.42
CA TYR A 762 14.26 -49.36 11.94
C TYR A 762 13.48 -50.09 13.03
N VAL A 763 12.77 -49.37 13.91
CA VAL A 763 11.90 -49.99 14.91
C VAL A 763 10.81 -50.83 14.22
N GLY A 764 10.16 -50.30 13.18
CA GLY A 764 9.14 -50.98 12.42
C GLY A 764 9.71 -52.17 11.60
N PHE A 765 10.96 -52.04 11.13
CA PHE A 765 11.63 -53.04 10.31
C PHE A 765 11.93 -54.37 11.07
N ILE A 766 11.97 -54.27 12.41
CA ILE A 766 12.06 -55.47 13.25
C ILE A 766 10.87 -56.42 13.02
N ARG A 767 9.71 -55.86 12.66
CA ARG A 767 8.50 -56.67 12.40
C ARG A 767 8.36 -57.04 10.95
N ASN A 768 8.34 -56.09 10.04
CA ASN A 768 8.36 -56.27 8.59
C ASN A 768 8.54 -54.92 7.85
N ALA A 769 8.76 -55.01 6.52
CA ALA A 769 8.95 -53.83 5.67
C ALA A 769 7.73 -52.88 5.60
N GLU A 770 6.51 -53.43 5.64
CA GLU A 770 5.27 -52.62 5.56
C GLU A 770 5.06 -51.79 6.83
N VAL A 771 5.31 -52.38 8.00
CA VAL A 771 5.25 -51.67 9.29
C VAL A 771 6.37 -50.63 9.33
N ALA A 772 7.58 -50.91 8.85
CA ALA A 772 8.67 -49.95 8.73
C ALA A 772 8.29 -48.73 7.92
N SER A 773 7.73 -48.94 6.73
CA SER A 773 7.23 -47.87 5.85
C SER A 773 6.12 -47.07 6.51
N THR A 774 5.16 -47.74 7.21
CA THR A 774 4.06 -47.05 7.92
C THR A 774 4.57 -46.19 9.07
N MET A 775 5.51 -46.72 9.89
CA MET A 775 6.09 -45.96 10.99
C MET A 775 6.95 -44.77 10.51
N ALA A 776 7.70 -44.96 9.43
CA ALA A 776 8.44 -43.84 8.80
C ALA A 776 7.50 -42.75 8.27
N PHE A 777 6.49 -43.14 7.51
CA PHE A 777 5.46 -42.22 7.02
C PHE A 777 4.80 -41.43 8.15
N SER A 778 4.32 -42.16 9.16
CA SER A 778 3.62 -41.53 10.27
C SER A 778 4.49 -40.58 11.09
N THR A 779 5.75 -40.98 11.34
CA THR A 779 6.74 -40.14 12.05
C THR A 779 7.13 -38.93 11.22
N LEU A 780 7.36 -39.06 9.93
CA LEU A 780 7.65 -37.92 9.05
C LEU A 780 6.48 -36.92 9.05
N CYS A 781 5.27 -37.41 8.84
CA CYS A 781 4.06 -36.61 8.82
C CYS A 781 3.84 -35.85 10.13
N LEU A 782 3.87 -36.54 11.27
CA LEU A 782 3.64 -35.92 12.57
C LEU A 782 4.79 -34.99 12.98
N SER A 783 6.04 -35.37 12.69
CA SER A 783 7.20 -34.51 12.95
C SER A 783 7.10 -33.19 12.17
N ARG A 784 6.61 -33.19 10.94
CA ARG A 784 6.37 -31.97 10.14
C ARG A 784 5.26 -31.12 10.77
N LEU A 785 4.15 -31.70 11.17
CA LEU A 785 3.09 -30.98 11.86
C LEU A 785 3.58 -30.27 13.14
N VAL A 786 4.37 -30.97 13.97
CA VAL A 786 4.94 -30.40 15.21
C VAL A 786 6.02 -29.36 14.86
N HIS A 787 6.76 -29.58 13.77
CA HIS A 787 7.79 -28.66 13.29
C HIS A 787 7.24 -27.30 12.88
N GLY A 788 5.98 -27.22 12.47
CA GLY A 788 5.28 -25.94 12.26
C GLY A 788 5.38 -25.00 13.48
N PHE A 789 5.32 -25.54 14.70
CA PHE A 789 5.54 -24.75 15.91
C PHE A 789 6.99 -24.32 16.09
N ASN A 790 7.95 -25.13 15.61
CA ASN A 790 9.36 -24.73 15.59
C ASN A 790 9.59 -23.53 14.69
N CYS A 791 8.94 -23.48 13.52
CA CYS A 791 9.13 -22.42 12.53
C CYS A 791 8.48 -21.07 12.91
N LYS A 792 7.67 -21.00 13.97
CA LYS A 792 7.03 -19.74 14.43
C LYS A 792 8.02 -18.66 14.85
N SER A 793 9.22 -19.02 15.30
CA SER A 793 10.21 -18.07 15.78
C SER A 793 11.62 -18.61 15.63
N ASP A 794 12.60 -17.73 15.39
CA ASP A 794 14.04 -18.06 15.45
C ASP A 794 14.50 -18.34 16.88
N LYS A 795 13.80 -17.79 17.89
CA LYS A 795 14.06 -18.02 19.31
C LYS A 795 13.22 -19.20 19.81
N PRO A 796 13.63 -19.90 20.86
CA PRO A 796 12.82 -20.96 21.47
C PRO A 796 11.42 -20.46 21.82
N VAL A 797 10.40 -21.27 21.50
CA VAL A 797 8.97 -20.92 21.74
C VAL A 797 8.33 -21.74 22.84
N TRP A 798 8.96 -22.83 23.27
CA TRP A 798 8.42 -23.67 24.33
C TRP A 798 8.23 -22.88 25.64
N PHE A 799 7.15 -23.18 26.34
CA PHE A 799 6.72 -22.47 27.57
C PHE A 799 6.51 -20.94 27.42
N THR A 800 6.39 -20.42 26.17
CA THR A 800 6.08 -19.02 25.94
C THR A 800 4.66 -18.84 25.39
N LYS A 801 4.09 -17.63 25.58
CA LYS A 801 2.80 -17.28 24.97
C LYS A 801 2.83 -17.37 23.43
N LYS A 802 4.00 -17.21 22.81
CA LYS A 802 4.18 -17.33 21.35
C LYS A 802 3.82 -18.70 20.82
N MET A 803 3.95 -19.77 21.60
CA MET A 803 3.59 -21.12 21.19
C MET A 803 2.11 -21.22 20.82
N TRP A 804 1.23 -20.53 21.56
CA TRP A 804 -0.22 -20.68 21.49
C TRP A 804 -0.96 -19.50 20.87
N ASN A 805 -0.28 -18.42 20.49
CA ASN A 805 -0.87 -17.19 20.00
C ASN A 805 -1.46 -17.28 18.56
N ASN A 806 -1.08 -18.30 17.78
CA ASN A 806 -1.59 -18.51 16.42
C ASN A 806 -2.66 -19.61 16.43
N LYS A 807 -3.92 -19.21 16.43
CA LYS A 807 -5.06 -20.13 16.41
C LYS A 807 -5.12 -20.95 15.10
N SER A 808 -4.72 -20.37 13.96
CA SER A 808 -4.68 -21.05 12.68
C SER A 808 -3.67 -22.20 12.68
N MET A 809 -2.51 -22.02 13.34
CA MET A 809 -1.51 -23.07 13.50
C MET A 809 -2.01 -24.21 14.37
N ILE A 810 -2.70 -23.90 15.47
CA ILE A 810 -3.30 -24.92 16.35
C ILE A 810 -4.37 -25.70 15.57
N GLY A 811 -5.22 -25.02 14.82
CA GLY A 811 -6.23 -25.63 13.96
C GLY A 811 -5.62 -26.54 12.89
N ALA A 812 -4.58 -26.06 12.19
CA ALA A 812 -3.86 -26.81 11.16
C ALA A 812 -3.22 -28.08 11.74
N PHE A 813 -2.58 -27.96 12.91
CA PHE A 813 -2.02 -29.12 13.62
C PHE A 813 -3.11 -30.15 13.98
N PHE A 814 -4.22 -29.69 14.55
CA PHE A 814 -5.31 -30.58 14.97
C PHE A 814 -5.94 -31.30 13.79
N VAL A 815 -6.21 -30.60 12.70
CA VAL A 815 -6.76 -31.21 11.47
C VAL A 815 -5.78 -32.23 10.89
N GLY A 816 -4.51 -31.88 10.76
CA GLY A 816 -3.49 -32.81 10.26
C GLY A 816 -3.31 -34.03 11.17
N PHE A 817 -3.35 -33.84 12.49
CA PHE A 817 -3.26 -34.90 13.47
C PHE A 817 -4.45 -35.88 13.36
N VAL A 818 -5.67 -35.35 13.27
CA VAL A 818 -6.90 -36.18 13.11
C VAL A 818 -6.86 -36.95 11.79
N LEU A 819 -6.46 -36.30 10.69
CA LEU A 819 -6.37 -36.96 9.38
C LEU A 819 -5.33 -38.08 9.38
N LEU A 820 -4.16 -37.86 9.96
CA LEU A 820 -3.13 -38.88 10.08
C LEU A 820 -3.65 -40.08 10.89
N ASN A 821 -4.24 -39.83 12.05
CA ASN A 821 -4.78 -40.91 12.88
C ASN A 821 -5.95 -41.63 12.21
N ALA A 822 -6.78 -40.97 11.43
CA ALA A 822 -7.81 -41.61 10.64
C ALA A 822 -7.22 -42.60 9.64
N VAL A 823 -6.15 -42.21 8.94
CA VAL A 823 -5.42 -43.11 8.00
C VAL A 823 -4.81 -44.32 8.74
N LEU A 824 -4.28 -44.11 9.96
CA LEU A 824 -3.64 -45.20 10.71
C LEU A 824 -4.62 -46.17 11.39
N LEU A 825 -5.84 -45.72 11.72
CA LEU A 825 -6.76 -46.49 12.55
C LEU A 825 -7.99 -47.00 11.82
N VAL A 826 -8.37 -46.39 10.67
CA VAL A 826 -9.56 -46.80 9.90
C VAL A 826 -9.17 -47.82 8.81
N PRO A 827 -9.66 -49.08 8.86
CA PRO A 827 -9.22 -50.16 7.97
C PRO A 827 -9.38 -49.81 6.46
N VAL A 828 -10.45 -49.12 6.08
CA VAL A 828 -10.68 -48.74 4.68
C VAL A 828 -9.61 -47.73 4.22
N LEU A 829 -9.22 -46.79 5.07
CA LEU A 829 -8.17 -45.84 4.75
C LEU A 829 -6.78 -46.46 4.77
N GLN A 830 -6.55 -47.45 5.67
CA GLN A 830 -5.30 -48.22 5.65
C GLN A 830 -5.04 -48.86 4.28
N GLY A 831 -6.06 -49.47 3.67
CA GLY A 831 -5.94 -50.04 2.32
C GLY A 831 -5.63 -48.97 1.28
N ILE A 832 -6.36 -47.86 1.29
CA ILE A 832 -6.18 -46.76 0.31
C ILE A 832 -4.77 -46.16 0.39
N PHE A 833 -4.29 -45.93 1.60
CA PHE A 833 -2.97 -45.32 1.82
C PHE A 833 -1.84 -46.35 1.97
N ALA A 834 -2.15 -47.61 1.76
CA ALA A 834 -1.21 -48.74 1.82
C ALA A 834 -0.35 -48.74 3.12
N VAL A 835 -0.99 -48.53 4.26
CA VAL A 835 -0.39 -48.53 5.60
C VAL A 835 -0.76 -49.81 6.35
N ALA A 836 0.17 -50.35 7.11
CA ALA A 836 -0.04 -51.54 7.96
C ALA A 836 -0.63 -51.13 9.33
N PRO A 837 -1.46 -51.98 9.96
CA PRO A 837 -1.93 -51.71 11.29
C PRO A 837 -0.78 -51.72 12.31
N LEU A 838 -0.70 -50.66 13.12
CA LEU A 838 0.32 -50.46 14.16
C LEU A 838 -0.19 -50.94 15.49
N THR A 839 0.70 -51.53 16.27
CA THR A 839 0.45 -51.79 17.73
C THR A 839 0.48 -50.48 18.52
N ILE A 840 -0.08 -50.49 19.76
CA ILE A 840 -0.04 -49.33 20.64
C ILE A 840 1.40 -48.90 20.95
N ALA A 841 2.32 -49.83 21.10
CA ALA A 841 3.74 -49.51 21.34
C ALA A 841 4.41 -48.82 20.14
N GLU A 842 4.12 -49.28 18.92
CA GLU A 842 4.62 -48.67 17.68
C GLU A 842 4.03 -47.26 17.49
N LEU A 843 2.75 -47.09 17.77
CA LEU A 843 2.08 -45.79 17.72
C LEU A 843 2.65 -44.81 18.75
N LEU A 844 2.89 -45.24 19.99
CA LEU A 844 3.54 -44.44 21.02
C LEU A 844 4.97 -44.07 20.64
N THR A 845 5.70 -44.98 19.96
CA THR A 845 7.04 -44.70 19.44
C THR A 845 7.00 -43.59 18.38
N VAL A 846 6.06 -43.66 17.44
CA VAL A 846 5.83 -42.61 16.45
C VAL A 846 5.57 -41.25 17.13
N TYR A 847 4.69 -41.20 18.11
CA TYR A 847 4.40 -39.96 18.83
C TYR A 847 5.60 -39.45 19.63
N GLY A 848 6.32 -40.32 20.29
CA GLY A 848 7.50 -39.98 21.07
C GLY A 848 8.63 -39.40 20.20
N LEU A 849 8.95 -40.03 19.06
CA LEU A 849 9.97 -39.57 18.12
C LEU A 849 9.58 -38.23 17.47
N SER A 850 8.30 -38.07 17.11
CA SER A 850 7.80 -36.82 16.55
C SER A 850 7.87 -35.66 17.56
N LEU A 851 7.53 -35.90 18.83
CA LEU A 851 7.70 -34.92 19.91
C LEU A 851 9.19 -34.66 20.18
N GLY A 852 10.03 -35.70 20.09
CA GLY A 852 11.49 -35.58 20.16
C GLY A 852 12.05 -34.63 19.13
N THR A 853 11.53 -34.64 17.92
CA THR A 853 11.88 -33.66 16.87
C THR A 853 11.64 -32.22 17.33
N PHE A 854 10.48 -31.94 17.95
CA PHE A 854 10.20 -30.62 18.48
C PHE A 854 11.25 -30.22 19.55
N VAL A 855 11.47 -31.07 20.55
CA VAL A 855 12.34 -30.80 21.67
C VAL A 855 13.79 -30.55 21.20
N ILE A 856 14.32 -31.42 20.32
CA ILE A 856 15.68 -31.26 19.79
C ILE A 856 15.86 -29.95 19.04
N VAL A 857 14.92 -29.58 18.18
CA VAL A 857 15.01 -28.30 17.44
C VAL A 857 14.94 -27.11 18.42
N GLN A 858 14.12 -27.17 19.48
CA GLN A 858 14.08 -26.11 20.49
C GLN A 858 15.41 -26.01 21.26
N ILE A 859 16.02 -27.13 21.60
CA ILE A 859 17.36 -27.15 22.26
C ILE A 859 18.40 -26.56 21.32
N LEU A 860 18.43 -26.95 20.06
CA LEU A 860 19.36 -26.40 19.06
C LEU A 860 19.20 -24.87 18.90
N LYS A 861 18.00 -24.34 18.99
CA LYS A 861 17.74 -22.89 19.00
C LYS A 861 18.26 -22.21 20.28
N MET A 862 18.29 -22.89 21.42
CA MET A 862 18.91 -22.36 22.64
C MET A 862 20.43 -22.29 22.54
N ILE A 863 21.07 -23.28 21.94
CA ILE A 863 22.53 -23.38 21.81
C ILE A 863 23.05 -22.38 20.78
N ARG A 864 22.29 -22.10 19.73
CA ARG A 864 22.65 -21.17 18.65
C ARG A 864 22.52 -19.68 19.01
N LYS A 865 22.13 -19.38 20.23
CA LYS A 865 22.15 -18.01 20.77
C LYS A 865 23.60 -17.53 20.91
#